data_3164658af2e7f3915e1e2336c4adcc96
#
_entry.id   3164658af2e7f3915e1e2336c4adcc96
#
_cell.length_a   1.000
_cell.length_b   1.000
_cell.length_c   1.000
_cell.angle_alpha   90.00
_cell.angle_beta   90.00
_cell.angle_gamma   90.00
#
_symmetry.space_group_name_H-M   'P 1'
#
loop_
_entity.id
_entity.type
_entity.pdbx_description
1 polymer ?
#
loop_
_entity_poly.entity_id
_entity_poly.type
_entity_poly.pdbx_seq_one_letter_code
_entity_poly.pdbx_strand_id
1 'polypeptide(L)'
;MVSAAPPPEKRAIPPANDGFLVCGLGSLGQNCVANLKSFGVPVHAINNVPPDQWEMPQLRDLIDHLEIGDCRSAAVLEQAGIRQCRAVLLVTQDERVNLEAALTARVLNPRVRLVMRSDKQNLNELMGQQLQDFVAFEPTQLAAPAFALGAFGEELIGYFSLDGHRFQVVKQRLESGQPWCDRRQIHELDNSRRRVLCHTAAEPDPEAVAESPSTLFYTWLPDTLLRAGDEVVMVDCNTELRALYSDVPVRPGAWKGIGQAIARLRDWPTLKQSLLSLWQTGAEQQLRRVAIICGVTVVALCLVGTLLFDSNAAADISTFQAFLYTFITLFGGYGDVFEALEDFNHPRLVQAFGVLLTVAGAAFVGVLYALLTEKLLTLRFEFRERRPPVPEKDHVVVIWLGRVGRQVLAMLQELEQPVVGIAPQAPDADVLPKIPLLTGDVTAALAKANLTTAKSVIAVSEDEIQNLEMGLLAHRLNPHCRAIIRTYDQQFTDRVAQIFPFAQVLCSSALSAEAFAGAAFGEHVIGLFRLYDQTVLVTQYELETGDSLTGRLLSEVAYGYGVVPLWHQHQGQPGKIMPSEDARLQPGDRLVVLATIGGLRRIEQCHLAPQDWHVHLEKTFTANALFDGAAEVARVAGYPLGAAREFMAQLPGLLPVPLYRHQALRLVRLLIRAQVKARAIAPQVTGSPLTDRPTSESTESHSSPLG
;
A
#
# COMPACT_ATOMS: atom_id res chain seq x y z
N MET A 1 -24.47 13.21 -51.83
CA MET A 1 -24.95 14.08 -50.74
C MET A 1 -25.57 13.20 -49.70
N VAL A 2 -24.76 12.77 -48.73
CA VAL A 2 -25.24 12.07 -47.53
C VAL A 2 -25.19 13.09 -46.42
N SER A 3 -26.38 13.47 -45.95
CA SER A 3 -26.57 14.44 -44.86
C SER A 3 -25.92 13.89 -43.60
N ALA A 4 -24.94 14.61 -43.08
CA ALA A 4 -24.37 14.35 -41.78
C ALA A 4 -25.48 14.56 -40.73
N ALA A 5 -25.74 13.55 -39.92
CA ALA A 5 -26.60 13.64 -38.74
C ALA A 5 -26.06 14.74 -37.80
N PRO A 6 -26.93 15.56 -37.21
CA PRO A 6 -26.48 16.55 -36.24
C PRO A 6 -25.82 15.85 -35.04
N PRO A 7 -24.82 16.48 -34.42
CA PRO A 7 -24.20 15.93 -33.21
C PRO A 7 -25.26 15.73 -32.11
N PRO A 8 -25.19 14.70 -31.29
CA PRO A 8 -26.15 14.47 -30.22
C PRO A 8 -26.16 15.70 -29.31
N GLU A 9 -27.36 16.21 -29.11
CA GLU A 9 -27.61 17.31 -28.18
C GLU A 9 -27.01 16.93 -26.83
N LYS A 10 -26.16 17.81 -26.31
CA LYS A 10 -25.66 17.73 -24.94
C LYS A 10 -26.88 17.49 -24.04
N ARG A 11 -26.90 16.38 -23.35
CA ARG A 11 -27.79 16.22 -22.20
C ARG A 11 -27.44 17.38 -21.25
N ALA A 12 -28.16 18.46 -21.36
CA ALA A 12 -28.15 19.48 -20.33
C ALA A 12 -28.59 18.81 -19.06
N ILE A 13 -27.68 18.69 -18.09
CA ILE A 13 -27.99 18.30 -16.73
C ILE A 13 -29.13 19.22 -16.30
N PRO A 14 -30.29 18.72 -15.89
CA PRO A 14 -31.35 19.58 -15.45
C PRO A 14 -30.84 20.40 -14.26
N PRO A 15 -30.97 21.73 -14.26
CA PRO A 15 -30.59 22.55 -13.12
C PRO A 15 -31.61 22.26 -12.02
N ALA A 16 -31.28 21.51 -11.01
CA ALA A 16 -32.05 21.49 -9.77
C ALA A 16 -31.64 20.43 -8.69
N ASN A 17 -30.56 19.64 -8.81
CA ASN A 17 -30.21 18.70 -7.75
C ASN A 17 -28.68 18.67 -7.52
N ASP A 18 -28.07 19.81 -7.20
CA ASP A 18 -26.62 19.90 -6.99
C ASP A 18 -26.23 20.03 -5.51
N GLY A 19 -27.18 19.95 -4.58
CA GLY A 19 -26.92 20.04 -3.15
C GLY A 19 -26.32 18.75 -2.58
N PHE A 20 -25.39 18.91 -1.63
CA PHE A 20 -24.81 17.84 -0.85
C PHE A 20 -25.24 17.98 0.59
N LEU A 21 -25.65 16.89 1.22
CA LEU A 21 -26.09 16.87 2.62
C LEU A 21 -25.10 16.07 3.47
N VAL A 22 -24.58 16.66 4.54
CA VAL A 22 -23.68 16.01 5.49
C VAL A 22 -24.40 15.79 6.83
N CYS A 23 -24.58 14.55 7.22
CA CYS A 23 -25.21 14.15 8.48
C CYS A 23 -24.13 13.76 9.50
N GLY A 24 -24.00 14.60 10.56
CA GLY A 24 -22.98 14.49 11.59
C GLY A 24 -21.80 15.42 11.35
N LEU A 25 -21.64 16.44 12.23
CA LEU A 25 -20.56 17.44 12.20
C LEU A 25 -19.49 17.19 13.27
N GLY A 26 -19.14 15.91 13.49
CA GLY A 26 -17.88 15.57 14.16
C GLY A 26 -16.68 15.86 13.24
N SER A 27 -15.44 15.56 13.68
CA SER A 27 -14.22 15.85 12.92
C SER A 27 -14.29 15.37 11.45
N LEU A 28 -14.72 14.14 11.20
CA LEU A 28 -14.88 13.62 9.83
C LEU A 28 -15.88 14.44 9.01
N GLY A 29 -17.05 14.74 9.60
CA GLY A 29 -18.11 15.49 8.87
C GLY A 29 -17.71 16.91 8.55
N GLN A 30 -17.04 17.60 9.47
CA GLN A 30 -16.52 18.93 9.26
C GLN A 30 -15.47 18.96 8.13
N ASN A 31 -14.57 17.99 8.11
CA ASN A 31 -13.59 17.83 7.02
C ASN A 31 -14.27 17.46 5.68
N CYS A 32 -15.35 16.66 5.70
CA CYS A 32 -16.16 16.41 4.49
C CYS A 32 -16.80 17.70 3.95
N VAL A 33 -17.36 18.56 4.82
CA VAL A 33 -17.90 19.86 4.42
C VAL A 33 -16.82 20.72 3.76
N ALA A 34 -15.64 20.84 4.39
CA ALA A 34 -14.53 21.63 3.83
C ALA A 34 -14.12 21.12 2.44
N ASN A 35 -14.00 19.81 2.29
CA ASN A 35 -13.65 19.19 1.01
C ASN A 35 -14.74 19.40 -0.04
N LEU A 36 -16.02 19.19 0.27
CA LEU A 36 -17.12 19.47 -0.66
C LEU A 36 -17.15 20.95 -1.08
N LYS A 37 -16.96 21.87 -0.16
CA LYS A 37 -16.89 23.32 -0.47
C LYS A 37 -15.71 23.67 -1.35
N SER A 38 -14.60 22.94 -1.29
CA SER A 38 -13.49 23.12 -2.23
C SER A 38 -13.88 22.83 -3.68
N PHE A 39 -14.89 21.99 -3.91
CA PHE A 39 -15.51 21.77 -5.24
C PHE A 39 -16.44 22.90 -5.67
N GLY A 40 -16.77 23.84 -4.77
CA GLY A 40 -17.67 24.97 -5.06
C GLY A 40 -19.15 24.59 -5.11
N VAL A 41 -19.53 23.48 -4.46
CA VAL A 41 -20.91 22.98 -4.44
C VAL A 41 -21.68 23.49 -3.21
N PRO A 42 -23.03 23.55 -3.26
CA PRO A 42 -23.85 23.82 -2.09
C PRO A 42 -23.78 22.65 -1.10
N VAL A 43 -23.54 22.97 0.18
CA VAL A 43 -23.44 21.96 1.24
C VAL A 43 -24.38 22.32 2.38
N HIS A 44 -25.34 21.44 2.61
CA HIS A 44 -26.21 21.47 3.77
C HIS A 44 -25.70 20.50 4.84
N ALA A 45 -25.98 20.75 6.08
CA ALA A 45 -25.56 19.87 7.16
C ALA A 45 -26.67 19.64 8.18
N ILE A 46 -26.67 18.44 8.77
CA ILE A 46 -27.53 18.07 9.91
C ILE A 46 -26.61 17.65 11.07
N ASN A 47 -26.87 18.19 12.25
CA ASN A 47 -26.23 17.70 13.48
C ASN A 47 -27.26 17.64 14.61
N ASN A 48 -27.13 16.65 15.51
CA ASN A 48 -28.09 16.46 16.58
C ASN A 48 -28.10 17.61 17.59
N VAL A 49 -26.92 18.20 17.83
CA VAL A 49 -26.72 19.40 18.67
C VAL A 49 -25.81 20.38 17.93
N PRO A 50 -25.85 21.68 18.26
CA PRO A 50 -24.89 22.62 17.70
C PRO A 50 -23.45 22.13 17.99
N PRO A 51 -22.52 22.18 17.02
CA PRO A 51 -21.13 21.80 17.27
C PRO A 51 -20.49 22.70 18.34
N ASP A 52 -19.89 22.10 19.36
CA ASP A 52 -19.21 22.83 20.44
C ASP A 52 -17.90 23.46 19.95
N GLN A 53 -17.23 22.80 18.99
CA GLN A 53 -15.96 23.24 18.42
C GLN A 53 -15.97 23.05 16.90
N TRP A 54 -15.36 24.01 16.22
CA TRP A 54 -15.17 23.99 14.78
C TRP A 54 -13.70 23.74 14.47
N GLU A 55 -13.41 22.73 13.67
CA GLU A 55 -12.05 22.36 13.23
C GLU A 55 -11.37 23.50 12.47
N MET A 56 -12.16 24.26 11.72
CA MET A 56 -11.73 25.49 11.05
C MET A 56 -12.67 26.64 11.42
N PRO A 57 -12.16 27.80 11.82
CA PRO A 57 -13.00 28.92 12.23
C PRO A 57 -14.02 29.36 11.17
N GLN A 58 -13.67 29.20 9.88
CA GLN A 58 -14.49 29.62 8.73
C GLN A 58 -15.55 28.58 8.35
N LEU A 59 -15.51 27.36 8.92
CA LEU A 59 -16.33 26.23 8.44
C LEU A 59 -17.83 26.51 8.62
N ARG A 60 -18.20 27.21 9.69
CA ARG A 60 -19.59 27.60 9.94
C ARG A 60 -20.15 28.44 8.80
N ASP A 61 -19.36 29.37 8.26
CA ASP A 61 -19.76 30.28 7.20
C ASP A 61 -19.77 29.60 5.81
N LEU A 62 -19.08 28.46 5.72
CA LEU A 62 -19.07 27.64 4.50
C LEU A 62 -20.32 26.77 4.34
N ILE A 63 -21.05 26.46 5.42
CA ILE A 63 -22.28 25.67 5.38
C ILE A 63 -23.43 26.56 4.94
N ASP A 64 -24.06 26.22 3.81
CA ASP A 64 -25.16 27.03 3.26
C ASP A 64 -26.46 26.90 4.09
N HIS A 65 -26.70 25.72 4.70
CA HIS A 65 -27.82 25.50 5.60
C HIS A 65 -27.44 24.49 6.68
N LEU A 66 -27.63 24.83 7.92
CA LEU A 66 -27.42 23.95 9.07
C LEU A 66 -28.72 23.66 9.79
N GLU A 67 -29.16 22.42 9.80
CA GLU A 67 -30.32 21.94 10.51
C GLU A 67 -29.90 21.24 11.81
N ILE A 68 -30.54 21.57 12.91
CA ILE A 68 -30.27 20.91 14.19
C ILE A 68 -31.40 19.92 14.49
N GLY A 69 -31.04 18.64 14.49
CA GLY A 69 -32.01 17.55 14.72
C GLY A 69 -31.45 16.18 14.43
N ASP A 70 -32.26 15.16 14.67
CA ASP A 70 -31.91 13.76 14.42
C ASP A 70 -32.03 13.45 12.92
N CYS A 71 -30.92 13.12 12.27
CA CYS A 71 -30.87 12.80 10.83
C CYS A 71 -31.67 11.54 10.44
N ARG A 72 -32.14 10.73 11.40
CA ARG A 72 -33.05 9.61 11.14
C ARG A 72 -34.49 10.09 10.86
N SER A 73 -34.81 11.28 11.32
CA SER A 73 -36.14 11.87 11.15
C SER A 73 -36.40 12.31 9.73
N ALA A 74 -37.44 11.81 9.11
CA ALA A 74 -37.88 12.23 7.76
C ALA A 74 -38.15 13.73 7.70
N ALA A 75 -38.74 14.32 8.75
CA ALA A 75 -39.03 15.76 8.80
C ALA A 75 -37.74 16.60 8.80
N VAL A 76 -36.72 16.20 9.55
CA VAL A 76 -35.41 16.89 9.61
C VAL A 76 -34.67 16.78 8.27
N LEU A 77 -34.68 15.61 7.65
CA LEU A 77 -34.10 15.42 6.31
C LEU A 77 -34.80 16.27 5.25
N GLU A 78 -36.15 16.38 5.32
CA GLU A 78 -36.90 17.25 4.40
C GLU A 78 -36.62 18.73 4.62
N GLN A 79 -36.50 19.19 5.87
CA GLN A 79 -36.12 20.55 6.20
C GLN A 79 -34.69 20.88 5.69
N ALA A 80 -33.78 19.92 5.78
CA ALA A 80 -32.44 20.06 5.22
C ALA A 80 -32.36 19.95 3.69
N GLY A 81 -33.49 19.71 2.98
CA GLY A 81 -33.57 19.74 1.53
C GLY A 81 -33.18 18.43 0.84
N ILE A 82 -33.30 17.26 1.48
CA ILE A 82 -32.92 15.94 0.94
C ILE A 82 -33.48 15.67 -0.46
N ARG A 83 -34.68 16.13 -0.80
CA ARG A 83 -35.32 15.90 -2.09
C ARG A 83 -34.57 16.55 -3.26
N GLN A 84 -33.77 17.57 -2.99
CA GLN A 84 -32.96 18.32 -3.96
C GLN A 84 -31.47 18.00 -3.86
N CYS A 85 -31.08 17.05 -2.98
CA CYS A 85 -29.69 16.66 -2.84
C CYS A 85 -29.31 15.61 -3.88
N ARG A 86 -28.12 15.77 -4.43
CA ARG A 86 -27.44 14.78 -5.27
C ARG A 86 -26.88 13.65 -4.41
N ALA A 87 -26.25 13.99 -3.29
CA ALA A 87 -25.66 13.00 -2.39
C ALA A 87 -25.86 13.35 -0.91
N VAL A 88 -25.86 12.31 -0.09
CA VAL A 88 -25.88 12.39 1.37
C VAL A 88 -24.71 11.64 1.95
N LEU A 89 -23.91 12.31 2.78
CA LEU A 89 -22.82 11.74 3.54
C LEU A 89 -23.29 11.49 4.98
N LEU A 90 -23.33 10.23 5.37
CA LEU A 90 -23.79 9.76 6.68
C LEU A 90 -22.55 9.39 7.51
N VAL A 91 -22.02 10.36 8.26
CA VAL A 91 -20.69 10.30 8.88
C VAL A 91 -20.71 10.46 10.40
N THR A 92 -21.85 10.15 11.03
CA THR A 92 -21.92 10.12 12.49
C THR A 92 -21.05 8.99 13.07
N GLN A 93 -20.78 9.03 14.38
CA GLN A 93 -20.04 7.96 15.03
C GLN A 93 -20.86 6.67 15.23
N ASP A 94 -22.17 6.79 15.24
CA ASP A 94 -23.09 5.67 15.43
C ASP A 94 -23.53 5.08 14.09
N GLU A 95 -23.08 3.86 13.84
CA GLU A 95 -23.39 3.11 12.63
C GLU A 95 -24.88 2.86 12.42
N ARG A 96 -25.60 2.60 13.50
CA ARG A 96 -27.04 2.36 13.44
C ARG A 96 -27.76 3.62 13.01
N VAL A 97 -27.34 4.80 13.53
CA VAL A 97 -27.87 6.10 13.11
C VAL A 97 -27.62 6.32 11.62
N ASN A 98 -26.38 6.04 11.15
CA ASN A 98 -26.04 6.17 9.74
C ASN A 98 -26.92 5.27 8.85
N LEU A 99 -27.10 4.00 9.24
CA LEU A 99 -27.92 3.05 8.48
C LEU A 99 -29.39 3.47 8.44
N GLU A 100 -30.00 3.79 9.58
CA GLU A 100 -31.40 4.23 9.66
C GLU A 100 -31.62 5.51 8.83
N ALA A 101 -30.69 6.47 8.90
CA ALA A 101 -30.75 7.70 8.11
C ALA A 101 -30.56 7.43 6.61
N ALA A 102 -29.68 6.48 6.21
CA ALA A 102 -29.53 6.04 4.82
C ALA A 102 -30.82 5.52 4.22
N LEU A 103 -31.49 4.64 4.95
CA LEU A 103 -32.77 4.06 4.53
C LEU A 103 -33.85 5.14 4.42
N THR A 104 -33.95 6.04 5.40
CA THR A 104 -34.89 7.18 5.36
C THR A 104 -34.61 8.12 4.19
N ALA A 105 -33.35 8.45 3.98
CA ALA A 105 -32.92 9.31 2.86
C ALA A 105 -33.28 8.67 1.50
N ARG A 106 -33.08 7.38 1.32
CA ARG A 106 -33.44 6.64 0.09
C ARG A 106 -34.96 6.64 -0.16
N VAL A 107 -35.78 6.53 0.90
CA VAL A 107 -37.21 6.59 0.76
C VAL A 107 -37.66 7.99 0.32
N LEU A 108 -37.06 9.06 0.86
CA LEU A 108 -37.39 10.44 0.54
C LEU A 108 -36.89 10.88 -0.83
N ASN A 109 -35.70 10.40 -1.21
CA ASN A 109 -35.09 10.67 -2.50
C ASN A 109 -34.49 9.37 -3.09
N PRO A 110 -35.25 8.67 -3.98
CA PRO A 110 -34.84 7.38 -4.54
C PRO A 110 -33.56 7.43 -5.38
N ARG A 111 -33.17 8.60 -5.86
CA ARG A 111 -31.98 8.81 -6.72
C ARG A 111 -30.78 9.37 -5.98
N VAL A 112 -30.90 9.67 -4.69
CA VAL A 112 -29.80 10.26 -3.92
C VAL A 112 -28.65 9.26 -3.80
N ARG A 113 -27.44 9.71 -4.03
CA ARG A 113 -26.25 8.93 -3.75
C ARG A 113 -26.01 8.88 -2.24
N LEU A 114 -25.76 7.69 -1.72
CA LEU A 114 -25.54 7.46 -0.30
C LEU A 114 -24.07 7.11 -0.04
N VAL A 115 -23.39 7.94 0.73
CA VAL A 115 -22.01 7.69 1.19
C VAL A 115 -22.05 7.53 2.70
N MET A 116 -21.77 6.34 3.20
CA MET A 116 -21.98 5.99 4.60
C MET A 116 -20.67 5.61 5.30
N ARG A 117 -20.50 6.08 6.52
CA ARG A 117 -19.49 5.56 7.43
C ARG A 117 -19.99 4.26 8.06
N SER A 118 -19.26 3.16 7.85
CA SER A 118 -19.57 1.87 8.45
C SER A 118 -18.35 0.97 8.54
N ASP A 119 -18.23 0.19 9.61
CA ASP A 119 -17.17 -0.81 9.82
C ASP A 119 -17.63 -2.25 9.51
N LYS A 120 -18.89 -2.44 9.08
CA LYS A 120 -19.52 -3.75 8.81
C LYS A 120 -19.37 -4.16 7.35
N GLN A 121 -18.18 -4.63 6.97
CA GLN A 121 -17.86 -4.94 5.57
C GLN A 121 -18.91 -5.84 4.89
N ASN A 122 -19.32 -6.94 5.53
CA ASN A 122 -20.34 -7.85 4.96
C ASN A 122 -21.68 -7.15 4.74
N LEU A 123 -22.10 -6.27 5.69
CA LEU A 123 -23.33 -5.50 5.54
C LEU A 123 -23.19 -4.48 4.41
N ASN A 124 -22.06 -3.83 4.31
CA ASN A 124 -21.78 -2.83 3.27
C ASN A 124 -21.86 -3.45 1.87
N GLU A 125 -21.29 -4.65 1.67
CA GLU A 125 -21.37 -5.39 0.41
C GLU A 125 -22.83 -5.77 0.06
N LEU A 126 -23.59 -6.30 1.03
CA LEU A 126 -24.99 -6.64 0.83
C LEU A 126 -25.85 -5.40 0.53
N MET A 127 -25.63 -4.30 1.24
CA MET A 127 -26.33 -3.05 1.00
C MET A 127 -25.97 -2.46 -0.38
N GLY A 128 -24.72 -2.52 -0.79
CA GLY A 128 -24.28 -2.07 -2.11
C GLY A 128 -24.92 -2.86 -3.26
N GLN A 129 -25.24 -4.16 -3.05
CA GLN A 129 -25.96 -4.98 -4.04
C GLN A 129 -27.44 -4.65 -4.12
N GLN A 130 -28.04 -4.18 -3.02
CA GLN A 130 -29.49 -3.92 -2.94
C GLN A 130 -29.87 -2.46 -3.15
N LEU A 131 -29.00 -1.54 -2.73
CA LEU A 131 -29.21 -0.11 -2.88
C LEU A 131 -28.38 0.40 -4.06
N GLN A 132 -29.05 0.93 -5.07
CA GLN A 132 -28.36 1.65 -6.16
C GLN A 132 -27.65 2.88 -5.59
N ASP A 133 -26.50 3.26 -6.16
CA ASP A 133 -25.73 4.44 -5.75
C ASP A 133 -25.43 4.49 -4.23
N PHE A 134 -24.98 3.39 -3.68
CA PHE A 134 -24.59 3.26 -2.28
C PHE A 134 -23.11 2.89 -2.17
N VAL A 135 -22.39 3.63 -1.34
CA VAL A 135 -20.99 3.33 -1.00
C VAL A 135 -20.80 3.50 0.50
N ALA A 136 -20.11 2.56 1.12
CA ALA A 136 -19.76 2.66 2.53
C ALA A 136 -18.25 2.49 2.73
N PHE A 137 -17.69 3.32 3.60
CA PHE A 137 -16.27 3.30 3.95
C PHE A 137 -16.06 3.17 5.45
N GLU A 138 -15.02 2.46 5.82
CA GLU A 138 -14.44 2.53 7.15
C GLU A 138 -13.30 3.56 7.15
N PRO A 139 -13.42 4.70 7.86
CA PRO A 139 -12.40 5.76 7.85
C PRO A 139 -11.01 5.26 8.26
N THR A 140 -10.96 4.28 9.17
CA THR A 140 -9.70 3.71 9.64
C THR A 140 -8.96 2.93 8.56
N GLN A 141 -9.68 2.26 7.65
CA GLN A 141 -9.08 1.56 6.51
C GLN A 141 -8.46 2.52 5.49
N LEU A 142 -9.13 3.64 5.27
CA LEU A 142 -8.65 4.67 4.35
C LEU A 142 -7.36 5.35 4.86
N ALA A 143 -7.25 5.57 6.18
CA ALA A 143 -6.11 6.25 6.77
C ALA A 143 -4.91 5.31 7.09
N ALA A 144 -5.14 4.00 7.29
CA ALA A 144 -4.11 3.05 7.70
C ALA A 144 -2.87 3.01 6.77
N PRO A 145 -3.00 3.09 5.44
CA PRO A 145 -1.86 3.16 4.54
C PRO A 145 -0.93 4.35 4.82
N ALA A 146 -1.47 5.51 5.13
CA ALA A 146 -0.67 6.70 5.41
C ALA A 146 0.22 6.51 6.66
N PHE A 147 -0.32 5.86 7.71
CA PHE A 147 0.46 5.52 8.91
C PHE A 147 1.55 4.49 8.62
N ALA A 148 1.24 3.44 7.86
CA ALA A 148 2.22 2.42 7.49
C ALA A 148 3.35 2.99 6.64
N LEU A 149 3.01 3.81 5.64
CA LEU A 149 3.97 4.43 4.73
C LEU A 149 4.87 5.46 5.44
N GLY A 150 4.36 6.17 6.44
CA GLY A 150 5.15 7.04 7.30
C GLY A 150 6.39 6.37 7.88
N ALA A 151 6.35 5.05 8.13
CA ALA A 151 7.49 4.29 8.63
C ALA A 151 8.66 4.19 7.64
N PHE A 152 8.42 4.31 6.34
CA PHE A 152 9.45 4.26 5.30
C PHE A 152 10.10 5.64 5.03
N GLY A 153 9.50 6.70 5.55
CA GLY A 153 9.95 8.07 5.34
C GLY A 153 9.34 8.70 4.11
N GLU A 154 10.07 9.67 3.53
CA GLU A 154 9.57 10.44 2.40
C GLU A 154 9.71 9.71 1.05
N GLU A 155 10.40 8.58 1.02
CA GLU A 155 10.68 7.86 -0.23
C GLU A 155 9.48 7.08 -0.76
N LEU A 156 8.73 6.40 0.13
CA LEU A 156 7.52 5.65 -0.23
C LEU A 156 6.30 6.38 0.29
N ILE A 157 5.59 7.08 -0.59
CA ILE A 157 4.48 7.97 -0.23
C ILE A 157 3.11 7.39 -0.54
N GLY A 158 3.02 6.33 -1.37
CA GLY A 158 1.77 5.67 -1.71
C GLY A 158 1.94 4.18 -1.96
N TYR A 159 0.93 3.41 -1.57
CA TYR A 159 0.84 1.98 -1.86
C TYR A 159 -0.64 1.59 -1.98
N PHE A 160 -0.97 0.88 -3.04
CA PHE A 160 -2.30 0.32 -3.26
C PHE A 160 -2.23 -0.91 -4.16
N SER A 161 -3.24 -1.76 -4.09
CA SER A 161 -3.38 -2.91 -4.98
C SER A 161 -4.59 -2.75 -5.89
N LEU A 162 -4.44 -3.15 -7.14
CA LEU A 162 -5.48 -3.08 -8.14
C LEU A 162 -5.41 -4.35 -9.00
N ASP A 163 -6.50 -5.11 -9.04
CA ASP A 163 -6.64 -6.32 -9.87
C ASP A 163 -5.46 -7.31 -9.71
N GLY A 164 -5.01 -7.53 -8.46
CA GLY A 164 -3.88 -8.41 -8.13
C GLY A 164 -2.50 -7.81 -8.39
N HIS A 165 -2.40 -6.60 -8.91
CA HIS A 165 -1.15 -5.87 -9.12
C HIS A 165 -0.90 -4.88 -7.97
N ARG A 166 0.38 -4.74 -7.59
CA ARG A 166 0.81 -3.83 -6.52
C ARG A 166 1.45 -2.60 -7.12
N PHE A 167 0.96 -1.44 -6.71
CA PHE A 167 1.46 -0.14 -7.11
C PHE A 167 2.11 0.57 -5.94
N GLN A 168 3.25 1.19 -6.21
CA GLN A 168 4.00 1.98 -5.25
C GLN A 168 4.20 3.38 -5.81
N VAL A 169 4.03 4.39 -4.99
CA VAL A 169 4.38 5.76 -5.33
C VAL A 169 5.64 6.14 -4.59
N VAL A 170 6.71 6.32 -5.35
CA VAL A 170 8.05 6.55 -4.83
C VAL A 170 8.49 7.98 -5.15
N LYS A 171 9.00 8.66 -4.13
CA LYS A 171 9.65 9.95 -4.21
C LYS A 171 11.15 9.72 -4.18
N GLN A 172 11.85 10.09 -5.23
CA GLN A 172 13.28 9.87 -5.35
C GLN A 172 14.01 11.19 -5.60
N ARG A 173 14.96 11.51 -4.72
CA ARG A 173 15.92 12.57 -4.94
C ARG A 173 17.13 12.01 -5.68
N LEU A 174 17.50 12.64 -6.78
CA LEU A 174 18.59 12.16 -7.63
C LEU A 174 19.94 12.56 -7.04
N GLU A 175 20.83 11.58 -6.88
CA GLU A 175 22.21 11.80 -6.42
C GLU A 175 23.19 11.85 -7.59
N SER A 176 24.29 12.58 -7.39
CA SER A 176 25.38 12.65 -8.36
C SER A 176 25.94 11.24 -8.61
N GLY A 177 26.01 10.82 -9.88
CA GLY A 177 26.53 9.51 -10.27
C GLY A 177 25.45 8.44 -10.50
N GLN A 178 24.20 8.71 -10.22
CA GLN A 178 23.11 7.81 -10.62
C GLN A 178 23.00 7.72 -12.16
N PRO A 179 22.58 6.56 -12.72
CA PRO A 179 22.52 6.33 -14.17
C PRO A 179 21.62 7.29 -14.93
N TRP A 180 20.72 7.98 -14.25
CA TRP A 180 19.74 8.88 -14.84
C TRP A 180 20.22 10.34 -14.89
N CYS A 181 21.10 10.75 -13.96
CA CYS A 181 21.60 12.12 -13.88
C CYS A 181 22.38 12.49 -15.13
N ASP A 182 22.10 13.67 -15.70
CA ASP A 182 22.74 14.29 -16.85
C ASP A 182 22.75 13.43 -18.13
N ARG A 183 21.91 12.38 -18.17
CA ARG A 183 21.85 11.42 -19.29
C ARG A 183 20.45 11.18 -19.83
N ARG A 184 19.41 11.30 -18.99
CA ARG A 184 18.03 11.00 -19.38
C ARG A 184 17.13 12.21 -19.23
N GLN A 185 16.16 12.30 -20.14
CA GLN A 185 15.04 13.22 -20.02
C GLN A 185 13.92 12.58 -19.21
N ILE A 186 13.08 13.41 -18.59
CA ILE A 186 12.02 12.94 -17.68
C ILE A 186 11.08 11.94 -18.38
N HIS A 187 10.68 12.19 -19.62
CA HIS A 187 9.78 11.31 -20.35
C HIS A 187 10.35 9.89 -20.61
N GLU A 188 11.66 9.71 -20.51
CA GLU A 188 12.30 8.39 -20.67
C GLU A 188 12.14 7.51 -19.43
N LEU A 189 11.69 8.08 -18.30
CA LEU A 189 11.33 7.32 -17.11
C LEU A 189 9.99 6.62 -17.25
N ASP A 190 9.09 7.14 -18.11
CA ASP A 190 7.81 6.51 -18.37
C ASP A 190 7.98 5.23 -19.18
N ASN A 191 7.33 4.17 -18.72
CA ASN A 191 7.33 2.87 -19.43
C ASN A 191 6.02 2.10 -19.17
N SER A 192 5.95 0.84 -19.57
CA SER A 192 4.76 -0.01 -19.37
C SER A 192 4.45 -0.36 -17.91
N ARG A 193 5.31 -0.02 -16.95
CA ARG A 193 5.13 -0.30 -15.51
C ARG A 193 5.30 0.93 -14.63
N ARG A 194 5.74 2.06 -15.20
CA ARG A 194 6.06 3.28 -14.46
C ARG A 194 5.48 4.50 -15.15
N ARG A 195 5.00 5.46 -14.32
CA ARG A 195 4.61 6.81 -14.75
C ARG A 195 5.17 7.84 -13.80
N VAL A 196 5.68 8.93 -14.36
CA VAL A 196 6.09 10.12 -13.60
C VAL A 196 4.84 10.91 -13.21
N LEU A 197 4.75 11.27 -11.94
CA LEU A 197 3.65 12.07 -11.39
C LEU A 197 4.02 13.55 -11.30
N CYS A 198 5.24 13.84 -10.81
CA CYS A 198 5.75 15.20 -10.77
C CYS A 198 7.29 15.22 -10.78
N HIS A 199 7.84 16.37 -11.10
CA HIS A 199 9.26 16.67 -11.07
C HIS A 199 9.49 18.04 -10.45
N THR A 200 10.46 18.14 -9.55
CA THR A 200 10.90 19.40 -8.94
C THR A 200 12.39 19.54 -9.16
N ALA A 201 12.78 20.58 -9.86
CA ALA A 201 14.21 20.89 -10.10
C ALA A 201 14.88 21.36 -8.81
N ALA A 202 16.15 20.94 -8.58
CA ALA A 202 16.94 21.37 -7.44
C ALA A 202 17.23 22.89 -7.46
N GLU A 203 17.44 23.44 -8.66
CA GLU A 203 17.61 24.87 -8.91
C GLU A 203 16.42 25.33 -9.75
N PRO A 204 15.40 26.00 -9.14
CA PRO A 204 14.29 26.53 -9.89
C PRO A 204 14.78 27.60 -10.87
N ASP A 205 14.26 27.55 -12.09
CA ASP A 205 14.51 28.58 -13.09
C ASP A 205 14.00 29.93 -12.54
N PRO A 206 14.86 30.97 -12.43
CA PRO A 206 14.47 32.25 -11.84
C PRO A 206 13.35 32.98 -12.63
N GLU A 207 13.09 32.59 -13.87
CA GLU A 207 11.96 33.09 -14.68
C GLU A 207 10.68 32.25 -14.49
N ALA A 208 10.75 31.06 -13.89
CA ALA A 208 9.58 30.30 -13.55
C ALA A 208 8.90 30.95 -12.33
N VAL A 209 7.71 31.45 -12.51
CA VAL A 209 6.84 31.88 -11.41
C VAL A 209 6.83 30.74 -10.41
N ALA A 210 7.17 31.02 -9.14
CA ALA A 210 7.19 30.04 -8.07
C ALA A 210 5.78 29.42 -7.92
N GLU A 211 5.49 28.39 -8.70
CA GLU A 211 4.27 27.62 -8.57
C GLU A 211 4.32 26.88 -7.22
N SER A 212 3.24 26.97 -6.49
CA SER A 212 3.09 26.20 -5.26
C SER A 212 3.28 24.71 -5.56
N PRO A 213 3.95 23.92 -4.69
CA PRO A 213 4.08 22.47 -4.87
C PRO A 213 2.76 21.77 -5.16
N SER A 214 1.64 22.32 -4.69
CA SER A 214 0.28 21.82 -4.94
C SER A 214 -0.17 21.87 -6.41
N THR A 215 0.46 22.70 -7.25
CA THR A 215 0.11 22.80 -8.68
C THR A 215 0.93 21.88 -9.58
N LEU A 216 1.94 21.17 -9.03
CA LEU A 216 2.90 20.38 -9.79
C LEU A 216 2.43 18.98 -10.19
N PHE A 217 1.25 18.54 -9.73
CA PHE A 217 0.76 17.21 -10.09
C PHE A 217 0.50 17.08 -11.60
N TYR A 218 1.25 16.20 -12.24
CA TYR A 218 1.20 15.87 -13.67
C TYR A 218 1.42 17.06 -14.63
N THR A 219 2.20 18.07 -14.20
CA THR A 219 2.55 19.27 -15.02
C THR A 219 4.03 19.31 -15.43
N TRP A 220 4.79 18.23 -15.22
CA TRP A 220 6.21 18.16 -15.52
C TRP A 220 6.53 18.34 -17.02
N LEU A 221 7.78 18.78 -17.31
CA LEU A 221 8.23 19.05 -18.66
C LEU A 221 8.94 17.83 -19.27
N PRO A 222 8.42 17.24 -20.39
CA PRO A 222 8.91 15.97 -20.92
C PRO A 222 10.38 15.95 -21.30
N ASP A 223 10.88 17.04 -21.88
CA ASP A 223 12.22 17.13 -22.46
C ASP A 223 13.26 17.69 -21.47
N THR A 224 12.88 17.92 -20.21
CA THR A 224 13.82 18.37 -19.17
C THR A 224 14.82 17.27 -18.87
N LEU A 225 16.11 17.62 -18.87
CA LEU A 225 17.20 16.72 -18.49
C LEU A 225 17.26 16.61 -16.96
N LEU A 226 17.29 15.39 -16.45
CA LEU A 226 17.38 15.10 -15.02
C LEU A 226 18.77 15.49 -14.49
N ARG A 227 18.81 16.25 -13.41
CA ARG A 227 20.05 16.72 -12.76
C ARG A 227 20.18 16.17 -11.33
N ALA A 228 21.40 16.19 -10.82
CA ALA A 228 21.64 15.86 -9.42
C ALA A 228 20.93 16.87 -8.50
N GLY A 229 20.25 16.37 -7.48
CA GLY A 229 19.44 17.18 -6.56
C GLY A 229 17.97 17.29 -6.96
N ASP A 230 17.60 17.00 -8.22
CA ASP A 230 16.20 16.96 -8.65
C ASP A 230 15.40 15.91 -7.88
N GLU A 231 14.15 16.21 -7.67
CA GLU A 231 13.20 15.30 -7.01
C GLU A 231 12.15 14.84 -8.03
N VAL A 232 12.00 13.53 -8.16
CA VAL A 232 11.03 12.91 -9.07
C VAL A 232 10.10 12.01 -8.26
N VAL A 233 8.80 12.21 -8.44
CA VAL A 233 7.77 11.31 -7.90
C VAL A 233 7.19 10.49 -9.03
N MET A 234 7.17 9.18 -8.84
CA MET A 234 6.70 8.24 -9.85
C MET A 234 5.86 7.12 -9.21
N VAL A 235 4.88 6.64 -9.95
CA VAL A 235 4.16 5.41 -9.62
C VAL A 235 4.76 4.25 -10.39
N ASP A 236 5.09 3.18 -9.67
CA ASP A 236 5.70 1.96 -10.23
C ASP A 236 4.82 0.75 -9.91
N CYS A 237 4.57 -0.09 -10.90
CA CYS A 237 3.93 -1.39 -10.73
C CYS A 237 5.01 -2.47 -10.71
N ASN A 238 5.55 -2.78 -9.54
CA ASN A 238 6.62 -3.76 -9.38
C ASN A 238 6.20 -4.89 -8.43
N THR A 239 6.49 -6.11 -8.83
CA THR A 239 6.28 -7.30 -8.01
C THR A 239 7.41 -7.54 -7.00
N GLU A 240 8.53 -6.78 -7.10
CA GLU A 240 9.71 -6.96 -6.27
C GLU A 240 10.11 -5.67 -5.55
N LEU A 241 9.64 -5.51 -4.32
CA LEU A 241 10.08 -4.46 -3.38
C LEU A 241 11.59 -4.47 -3.07
N ARG A 242 12.24 -5.61 -3.28
CA ARG A 242 13.64 -5.85 -2.90
C ARG A 242 14.68 -5.04 -3.67
N ALA A 243 14.37 -4.53 -4.85
CA ALA A 243 15.37 -3.91 -5.71
C ALA A 243 15.70 -2.45 -5.37
N LEU A 244 14.86 -1.76 -4.58
CA LEU A 244 15.06 -0.34 -4.25
C LEU A 244 15.70 -0.10 -2.87
N TYR A 245 15.66 -1.08 -1.95
CA TYR A 245 16.03 -0.90 -0.54
C TYR A 245 17.07 -1.88 0.01
N SER A 246 17.68 -2.75 -0.80
CA SER A 246 18.61 -3.76 -0.29
C SER A 246 20.08 -3.41 -0.52
N ASP A 247 20.62 -2.62 0.39
CA ASP A 247 22.02 -2.78 0.83
C ASP A 247 22.16 -3.88 1.90
N VAL A 248 21.16 -4.76 2.05
CA VAL A 248 21.23 -5.90 2.95
C VAL A 248 21.79 -7.10 2.19
N PRO A 249 22.99 -7.58 2.53
CA PRO A 249 23.59 -8.72 1.85
C PRO A 249 22.69 -9.95 2.03
N VAL A 250 22.29 -10.54 0.91
CA VAL A 250 21.54 -11.79 0.84
C VAL A 250 22.31 -12.86 1.62
N ARG A 251 21.73 -13.37 2.72
CA ARG A 251 22.30 -14.51 3.43
C ARG A 251 22.30 -15.73 2.50
N PRO A 252 23.45 -16.33 2.21
CA PRO A 252 23.48 -17.53 1.39
C PRO A 252 22.79 -18.67 2.13
N GLY A 253 21.97 -19.41 1.39
CA GLY A 253 21.06 -20.44 1.86
C GLY A 253 21.64 -21.46 2.83
N ALA A 254 20.76 -22.11 3.56
CA ALA A 254 20.92 -23.03 4.70
C ALA A 254 21.88 -24.24 4.51
N TRP A 255 22.51 -24.40 3.38
CA TRP A 255 23.39 -25.54 3.08
C TRP A 255 24.81 -25.39 3.58
N LYS A 256 25.27 -24.18 3.97
CA LYS A 256 26.61 -24.00 4.58
C LYS A 256 26.67 -24.32 6.08
N GLY A 257 25.53 -24.50 6.73
CA GLY A 257 25.45 -24.84 8.17
C GLY A 257 25.83 -26.27 8.50
N ILE A 258 25.67 -27.21 7.58
CA ILE A 258 25.92 -28.67 7.85
C ILE A 258 27.41 -28.96 7.97
N GLY A 259 28.25 -28.31 7.17
CA GLY A 259 29.72 -28.52 7.27
C GLY A 259 30.34 -27.97 8.56
N GLN A 260 29.78 -26.90 9.13
CA GLN A 260 30.26 -26.34 10.41
C GLN A 260 29.75 -27.12 11.64
N ALA A 261 28.58 -27.77 11.52
CA ALA A 261 28.07 -28.65 12.61
C ALA A 261 28.92 -29.90 12.80
N ILE A 262 29.44 -30.48 11.73
CA ILE A 262 30.31 -31.67 11.77
C ILE A 262 31.71 -31.34 12.32
N ALA A 263 32.22 -30.12 12.06
CA ALA A 263 33.51 -29.68 12.60
C ALA A 263 33.49 -29.47 14.14
N ARG A 264 32.33 -29.12 14.72
CA ARG A 264 32.15 -28.91 16.17
C ARG A 264 32.04 -30.22 16.99
N LEU A 265 31.81 -31.37 16.35
CA LEU A 265 31.75 -32.66 17.00
C LEU A 265 33.14 -33.23 17.36
N ARG A 266 34.23 -32.57 16.97
CA ARG A 266 35.61 -33.06 17.17
C ARG A 266 36.30 -32.50 18.42
N ASP A 267 35.66 -31.58 19.15
CA ASP A 267 36.24 -30.95 20.35
C ASP A 267 35.67 -31.60 21.64
N TRP A 268 36.41 -32.57 22.20
CA TRP A 268 36.10 -33.32 23.43
C TRP A 268 35.77 -32.46 24.67
N PRO A 269 36.37 -31.29 24.94
CA PRO A 269 36.06 -30.47 26.11
C PRO A 269 34.69 -29.82 26.08
N THR A 270 34.16 -29.49 24.87
CA THR A 270 32.83 -28.88 24.71
C THR A 270 31.68 -29.87 24.88
N LEU A 271 31.93 -31.17 24.60
CA LEU A 271 30.97 -32.26 24.83
C LEU A 271 30.72 -32.48 26.34
N LYS A 272 31.75 -32.34 27.18
CA LYS A 272 31.64 -32.51 28.63
C LYS A 272 30.84 -31.38 29.30
N GLN A 273 31.00 -30.14 28.84
CA GLN A 273 30.20 -29.01 29.31
C GLN A 273 28.76 -29.06 28.81
N SER A 274 28.53 -29.55 27.58
CA SER A 274 27.18 -29.74 27.01
C SER A 274 26.43 -30.88 27.72
N LEU A 275 27.12 -31.91 28.19
CA LEU A 275 26.54 -32.99 29.01
C LEU A 275 26.19 -32.54 30.43
N LEU A 276 26.96 -31.66 31.03
CA LEU A 276 26.68 -31.07 32.35
C LEU A 276 25.54 -30.03 32.32
N SER A 277 25.40 -29.27 31.24
CA SER A 277 24.29 -28.34 31.06
C SER A 277 22.94 -29.02 30.81
N LEU A 278 22.95 -30.29 30.42
CA LEU A 278 21.75 -31.13 30.26
C LEU A 278 21.05 -31.45 31.60
N TRP A 279 21.62 -31.07 32.75
CA TRP A 279 21.08 -31.40 34.08
C TRP A 279 20.39 -30.24 34.80
N GLN A 280 20.28 -29.04 34.18
CA GLN A 280 19.65 -27.88 34.83
C GLN A 280 18.26 -27.55 34.23
N THR A 281 17.27 -27.69 35.05
CA THR A 281 15.87 -27.20 35.17
C THR A 281 15.02 -26.75 33.98
N GLY A 282 13.91 -27.52 33.71
CA GLY A 282 12.72 -27.16 32.90
C GLY A 282 11.84 -28.39 32.61
N ALA A 283 10.56 -28.21 32.37
CA ALA A 283 9.58 -29.28 32.13
C ALA A 283 9.91 -30.20 30.92
N GLU A 284 10.60 -29.70 29.90
CA GLU A 284 11.14 -30.49 28.77
C GLU A 284 12.18 -31.56 29.21
N GLN A 285 12.66 -31.49 30.43
CA GLN A 285 13.73 -32.37 30.93
C GLN A 285 13.20 -33.66 31.51
N GLN A 286 11.94 -33.75 31.92
CA GLN A 286 11.39 -35.02 32.41
C GLN A 286 11.38 -36.06 31.29
N LEU A 287 10.96 -35.67 30.09
CA LEU A 287 11.00 -36.53 28.90
C LEU A 287 12.41 -36.97 28.50
N ARG A 288 13.37 -36.05 28.52
CA ARG A 288 14.78 -36.35 28.25
C ARG A 288 15.38 -37.31 29.28
N ARG A 289 15.05 -37.14 30.57
CA ARG A 289 15.48 -38.03 31.64
C ARG A 289 14.91 -39.42 31.43
N VAL A 290 13.62 -39.53 31.12
CA VAL A 290 12.99 -40.84 30.84
C VAL A 290 13.63 -41.51 29.63
N ALA A 291 13.88 -40.79 28.55
CA ALA A 291 14.54 -41.32 27.36
C ALA A 291 15.98 -41.79 27.64
N ILE A 292 16.76 -41.04 28.43
CA ILE A 292 18.13 -41.40 28.83
C ILE A 292 18.11 -42.62 29.74
N ILE A 293 17.24 -42.66 30.75
CA ILE A 293 17.10 -43.80 31.65
C ILE A 293 16.72 -45.07 30.88
N CYS A 294 15.73 -44.99 29.99
CA CYS A 294 15.33 -46.08 29.13
C CYS A 294 16.47 -46.56 28.22
N GLY A 295 17.19 -45.63 27.58
CA GLY A 295 18.35 -45.98 26.74
C GLY A 295 19.47 -46.66 27.51
N VAL A 296 19.82 -46.18 28.71
CA VAL A 296 20.83 -46.78 29.58
C VAL A 296 20.38 -48.17 30.06
N THR A 297 19.08 -48.31 30.40
CA THR A 297 18.52 -49.62 30.82
C THR A 297 18.59 -50.66 29.70
N VAL A 298 18.24 -50.26 28.46
CA VAL A 298 18.33 -51.13 27.28
C VAL A 298 19.79 -51.59 27.03
N VAL A 299 20.74 -50.64 27.06
CA VAL A 299 22.17 -50.95 26.89
C VAL A 299 22.66 -51.91 28.00
N ALA A 300 22.26 -51.64 29.25
CA ALA A 300 22.62 -52.51 30.37
C ALA A 300 22.02 -53.89 30.20
N LEU A 301 20.76 -54.03 29.81
CA LEU A 301 20.11 -55.34 29.55
C LEU A 301 20.76 -56.07 28.37
N CYS A 302 21.14 -55.37 27.32
CA CYS A 302 21.90 -55.98 26.21
C CYS A 302 23.24 -56.49 26.64
N LEU A 303 23.98 -55.74 27.45
CA LEU A 303 25.29 -56.23 28.00
C LEU A 303 25.14 -57.43 28.92
N VAL A 304 24.21 -57.33 29.88
CA VAL A 304 23.94 -58.44 30.82
C VAL A 304 23.44 -59.70 30.09
N GLY A 305 22.52 -59.48 29.10
CA GLY A 305 22.02 -60.58 28.29
C GLY A 305 23.09 -61.24 27.45
N THR A 306 23.95 -60.47 26.80
CA THR A 306 25.09 -61.05 26.04
C THR A 306 26.02 -61.85 26.91
N LEU A 307 26.36 -61.33 28.09
CA LEU A 307 27.21 -62.07 29.04
C LEU A 307 26.55 -63.39 29.59
N LEU A 308 25.24 -63.34 29.87
CA LEU A 308 24.46 -64.47 30.34
C LEU A 308 24.33 -65.57 29.28
N PHE A 309 24.05 -65.19 28.03
CA PHE A 309 23.97 -66.14 26.92
C PHE A 309 25.35 -66.71 26.57
N ASP A 310 26.41 -65.91 26.57
CA ASP A 310 27.79 -66.36 26.31
C ASP A 310 28.31 -67.33 27.41
N SER A 311 28.07 -66.97 28.68
CA SER A 311 28.56 -67.77 29.82
C SER A 311 27.79 -69.07 30.07
N ASN A 312 26.56 -69.26 29.63
CA ASN A 312 25.69 -70.39 29.85
C ASN A 312 25.49 -71.25 28.60
N ALA A 313 26.06 -70.93 27.47
CA ALA A 313 25.98 -71.78 26.28
C ALA A 313 26.70 -73.09 26.44
N ALA A 314 26.05 -74.20 26.03
CA ALA A 314 26.64 -75.57 26.08
C ALA A 314 27.60 -75.83 24.90
N ALA A 315 27.57 -75.01 23.84
CA ALA A 315 28.46 -75.00 22.69
C ALA A 315 29.14 -73.61 22.57
N ASP A 316 30.35 -73.56 21.96
CA ASP A 316 31.08 -72.29 21.70
C ASP A 316 30.27 -71.40 20.73
N ILE A 317 29.45 -70.54 21.29
CA ILE A 317 28.80 -69.47 20.53
C ILE A 317 29.67 -68.22 20.55
N SER A 318 29.76 -67.54 19.39
CA SER A 318 30.52 -66.28 19.37
C SER A 318 29.78 -65.19 20.17
N THR A 319 30.51 -64.29 20.81
CA THR A 319 29.96 -63.13 21.57
C THR A 319 29.00 -62.33 20.74
N PHE A 320 29.20 -62.28 19.40
CA PHE A 320 28.28 -61.59 18.46
C PHE A 320 26.95 -62.35 18.35
N GLN A 321 26.96 -63.71 18.35
CA GLN A 321 25.70 -64.46 18.33
C GLN A 321 24.94 -64.32 19.65
N ALA A 322 25.61 -64.28 20.77
CA ALA A 322 25.05 -64.05 22.11
C ALA A 322 24.38 -62.61 22.14
N PHE A 323 25.04 -61.60 21.57
CA PHE A 323 24.47 -60.28 21.40
C PHE A 323 23.25 -60.32 20.51
N LEU A 324 23.30 -60.99 19.38
CA LEU A 324 22.18 -61.08 18.45
C LEU A 324 20.95 -61.73 19.07
N TYR A 325 21.15 -62.85 19.84
CA TYR A 325 20.09 -63.51 20.60
C TYR A 325 19.45 -62.55 21.63
N THR A 326 20.27 -61.80 22.36
CA THR A 326 19.79 -60.80 23.33
C THR A 326 18.98 -59.71 22.64
N PHE A 327 19.46 -59.20 21.52
CA PHE A 327 18.81 -58.13 20.76
C PHE A 327 17.49 -58.61 20.15
N ILE A 328 17.46 -59.79 19.54
CA ILE A 328 16.22 -60.35 18.97
C ILE A 328 15.20 -60.60 20.07
N THR A 329 15.58 -61.13 21.23
CA THR A 329 14.70 -61.41 22.36
C THR A 329 14.15 -60.10 22.94
N LEU A 330 14.94 -59.01 22.95
CA LEU A 330 14.52 -57.71 23.44
C LEU A 330 13.54 -57.01 22.50
N PHE A 331 13.74 -57.08 21.18
CA PHE A 331 12.96 -56.33 20.21
C PHE A 331 12.04 -57.17 19.30
N GLY A 332 12.35 -58.42 19.07
CA GLY A 332 11.68 -59.29 18.11
C GLY A 332 10.65 -60.27 18.70
N GLY A 333 10.60 -60.38 20.01
CA GLY A 333 9.68 -61.32 20.66
C GLY A 333 10.24 -62.75 20.83
N TYR A 334 9.51 -63.56 21.60
CA TYR A 334 9.94 -64.79 22.22
C TYR A 334 9.89 -66.07 21.35
N GLY A 335 9.27 -65.97 20.14
CA GLY A 335 8.80 -67.10 19.37
C GLY A 335 9.87 -68.05 18.85
N ASP A 336 10.95 -67.53 18.25
CA ASP A 336 11.90 -68.37 17.49
C ASP A 336 13.21 -68.74 18.22
N VAL A 337 13.40 -68.22 19.43
CA VAL A 337 14.64 -68.40 20.19
C VAL A 337 14.50 -69.56 21.20
N PHE A 338 13.28 -70.06 21.49
CA PHE A 338 13.02 -71.04 22.54
C PHE A 338 13.57 -72.45 22.21
N GLU A 339 13.53 -72.92 20.97
CA GLU A 339 14.14 -74.19 20.59
C GLU A 339 15.66 -74.20 20.77
N ALA A 340 16.30 -73.02 20.57
CA ALA A 340 17.74 -72.85 20.75
C ALA A 340 18.16 -72.75 22.26
N LEU A 341 17.21 -72.46 23.16
CA LEU A 341 17.49 -72.29 24.61
C LEU A 341 17.54 -73.61 25.43
N GLU A 342 17.14 -74.76 24.85
CA GLU A 342 17.26 -76.05 25.51
C GLU A 342 18.74 -76.58 25.62
N ASP A 343 19.62 -76.03 24.79
CA ASP A 343 21.06 -76.43 24.77
C ASP A 343 21.92 -75.56 25.72
N PHE A 344 21.34 -74.84 26.67
CA PHE A 344 22.09 -74.07 27.65
C PHE A 344 22.28 -74.85 28.97
N ASN A 345 23.42 -74.65 29.67
CA ASN A 345 23.74 -75.32 30.93
C ASN A 345 22.75 -75.08 32.07
N HIS A 346 22.08 -73.95 32.09
CA HIS A 346 21.03 -73.61 33.05
C HIS A 346 19.74 -73.12 32.35
N PRO A 347 18.96 -73.96 31.66
CA PRO A 347 17.86 -73.56 30.78
C PRO A 347 16.77 -72.75 31.49
N ARG A 348 16.41 -73.05 32.75
CA ARG A 348 15.39 -72.33 33.51
C ARG A 348 15.76 -70.88 33.82
N LEU A 349 17.04 -70.59 34.08
CA LEU A 349 17.52 -69.24 34.38
C LEU A 349 17.56 -68.40 33.13
N VAL A 350 18.02 -69.01 32.04
CA VAL A 350 18.08 -68.35 30.71
C VAL A 350 16.66 -68.07 30.19
N GLN A 351 15.69 -68.99 30.33
CA GLN A 351 14.30 -68.83 30.00
C GLN A 351 13.62 -67.69 30.81
N ALA A 352 13.84 -67.69 32.14
CA ALA A 352 13.28 -66.64 33.00
C ALA A 352 13.83 -65.25 32.65
N PHE A 353 15.13 -65.18 32.32
CA PHE A 353 15.74 -63.91 31.84
C PHE A 353 15.24 -63.53 30.48
N GLY A 354 15.01 -64.48 29.56
CA GLY A 354 14.41 -64.20 28.24
C GLY A 354 12.98 -63.61 28.34
N VAL A 355 12.15 -64.16 29.26
CA VAL A 355 10.84 -63.58 29.55
C VAL A 355 10.95 -62.13 30.07
N LEU A 356 11.88 -61.91 31.02
CA LEU A 356 12.12 -60.55 31.56
C LEU A 356 12.57 -59.59 30.47
N LEU A 357 13.46 -60.05 29.57
CA LEU A 357 13.96 -59.24 28.45
C LEU A 357 12.85 -58.84 27.46
N THR A 358 11.93 -59.77 27.15
CA THR A 358 10.79 -59.53 26.28
C THR A 358 9.80 -58.52 26.90
N VAL A 359 9.51 -58.67 28.19
CA VAL A 359 8.65 -57.70 28.91
C VAL A 359 9.31 -56.34 28.97
N ALA A 360 10.61 -56.28 29.24
CA ALA A 360 11.37 -55.01 29.24
C ALA A 360 11.42 -54.35 27.85
N GLY A 361 11.56 -55.14 26.79
CA GLY A 361 11.51 -54.67 25.40
C GLY A 361 10.15 -54.10 25.01
N ALA A 362 9.07 -54.79 25.33
CA ALA A 362 7.70 -54.31 25.10
C ALA A 362 7.43 -53.01 25.86
N ALA A 363 7.86 -52.91 27.12
CA ALA A 363 7.75 -51.67 27.89
C ALA A 363 8.59 -50.53 27.27
N PHE A 364 9.79 -50.81 26.78
CA PHE A 364 10.63 -49.83 26.10
C PHE A 364 9.99 -49.29 24.82
N VAL A 365 9.44 -50.18 23.96
CA VAL A 365 8.74 -49.80 22.74
C VAL A 365 7.51 -48.93 23.07
N GLY A 366 6.76 -49.30 24.13
CA GLY A 366 5.62 -48.48 24.60
C GLY A 366 6.03 -47.08 25.04
N VAL A 367 7.12 -46.95 25.79
CA VAL A 367 7.68 -45.63 26.18
C VAL A 367 8.15 -44.84 24.94
N LEU A 368 8.80 -45.50 23.98
CA LEU A 368 9.25 -44.87 22.75
C LEU A 368 8.07 -44.31 21.93
N TYR A 369 6.99 -45.11 21.80
CA TYR A 369 5.75 -44.65 21.16
C TYR A 369 5.09 -43.46 21.91
N ALA A 370 5.06 -43.51 23.23
CA ALA A 370 4.53 -42.42 24.04
C ALA A 370 5.34 -41.13 23.82
N LEU A 371 6.67 -41.22 23.88
CA LEU A 371 7.58 -40.11 23.65
C LEU A 371 7.47 -39.53 22.23
N LEU A 372 7.37 -40.41 21.22
CA LEU A 372 7.21 -40.00 19.84
C LEU A 372 5.86 -39.27 19.61
N THR A 373 4.78 -39.85 20.16
CA THR A 373 3.43 -39.30 20.06
C THR A 373 3.35 -37.96 20.77
N GLU A 374 3.90 -37.84 21.97
CA GLU A 374 3.93 -36.59 22.72
C GLU A 374 4.72 -35.52 21.96
N LYS A 375 5.88 -35.86 21.39
CA LYS A 375 6.68 -34.92 20.59
C LYS A 375 5.98 -34.50 19.30
N LEU A 376 5.28 -35.41 18.62
CA LEU A 376 4.49 -35.09 17.43
C LEU A 376 3.27 -34.21 17.77
N LEU A 377 2.60 -34.44 18.89
CA LEU A 377 1.52 -33.61 19.40
C LEU A 377 2.05 -32.22 19.79
N THR A 378 3.14 -32.16 20.56
CA THR A 378 3.75 -30.90 21.00
C THR A 378 4.23 -30.08 19.80
N LEU A 379 4.83 -30.68 18.78
CA LEU A 379 5.19 -29.99 17.54
C LEU A 379 3.97 -29.41 16.82
N ARG A 380 2.83 -30.12 16.80
CA ARG A 380 1.57 -29.58 16.24
C ARG A 380 1.04 -28.38 17.03
N PHE A 381 1.15 -28.39 18.35
CA PHE A 381 0.71 -27.29 19.21
C PHE A 381 1.73 -26.14 19.28
N GLU A 382 3.03 -26.40 19.27
CA GLU A 382 4.06 -25.35 19.25
C GLU A 382 4.09 -24.56 17.95
N PHE A 383 3.75 -25.13 16.79
CA PHE A 383 3.56 -24.38 15.54
C PHE A 383 2.42 -23.36 15.63
N ARG A 384 1.51 -23.50 16.59
CA ARG A 384 0.36 -22.59 16.77
C ARG A 384 0.61 -21.48 17.79
N GLU A 385 1.60 -21.60 18.67
CA GLU A 385 1.78 -20.68 19.81
C GLU A 385 3.06 -19.83 19.79
N ARG A 386 4.10 -20.22 19.06
CA ARG A 386 5.35 -19.43 19.06
C ARG A 386 5.36 -18.38 17.97
N ARG A 387 5.05 -17.14 18.40
CA ARG A 387 5.28 -15.96 17.58
C ARG A 387 6.78 -15.79 17.31
N PRO A 388 7.18 -15.21 16.16
CA PRO A 388 8.58 -14.98 15.85
C PRO A 388 9.25 -14.09 16.90
N PRO A 389 10.57 -14.22 17.11
CA PRO A 389 11.30 -13.36 18.03
C PRO A 389 11.28 -11.90 17.56
N VAL A 390 11.43 -10.98 18.51
CA VAL A 390 11.55 -9.55 18.23
C VAL A 390 12.79 -9.29 17.35
N PRO A 391 12.69 -8.56 16.24
CA PRO A 391 13.83 -8.22 15.39
C PRO A 391 14.87 -7.40 16.15
N GLU A 392 16.15 -7.59 15.80
CA GLU A 392 17.26 -6.92 16.50
C GLU A 392 17.45 -5.46 16.04
N LYS A 393 17.12 -5.12 14.77
CA LYS A 393 17.32 -3.79 14.18
C LYS A 393 16.42 -3.56 12.96
N ASP A 394 16.32 -2.31 12.55
CA ASP A 394 15.64 -1.85 11.31
C ASP A 394 14.17 -2.29 11.21
N HIS A 395 13.49 -2.39 12.35
CA HIS A 395 12.10 -2.79 12.43
C HIS A 395 11.20 -1.62 12.79
N VAL A 396 9.91 -1.81 12.57
CA VAL A 396 8.85 -0.85 12.90
C VAL A 396 8.10 -1.35 14.14
N VAL A 397 7.92 -0.50 15.11
CA VAL A 397 7.13 -0.79 16.32
C VAL A 397 5.75 -0.15 16.16
N VAL A 398 4.69 -0.95 16.22
CA VAL A 398 3.31 -0.47 16.18
C VAL A 398 2.67 -0.62 17.56
N ILE A 399 2.25 0.50 18.13
CA ILE A 399 1.67 0.57 19.46
C ILE A 399 0.14 0.69 19.34
N TRP A 400 -0.55 -0.12 20.12
CA TRP A 400 -1.98 -0.36 20.15
C TRP A 400 -2.52 -1.04 18.88
N LEU A 401 -2.97 -2.29 19.11
CA LEU A 401 -3.44 -3.17 18.06
C LEU A 401 -4.98 -3.18 17.93
N GLY A 402 -5.57 -1.99 17.98
CA GLY A 402 -6.94 -1.77 17.55
C GLY A 402 -7.11 -2.02 16.04
N ARG A 403 -8.21 -1.58 15.48
CA ARG A 403 -8.50 -1.77 14.03
C ARG A 403 -7.39 -1.20 13.15
N VAL A 404 -7.00 0.06 13.36
CA VAL A 404 -5.92 0.72 12.59
C VAL A 404 -4.59 0.00 12.77
N GLY A 405 -4.19 -0.28 14.01
CA GLY A 405 -2.90 -0.93 14.29
C GLY A 405 -2.76 -2.29 13.63
N ARG A 406 -3.82 -3.09 13.58
CA ARG A 406 -3.83 -4.39 12.87
C ARG A 406 -3.66 -4.23 11.36
N GLN A 407 -4.33 -3.26 10.75
CA GLN A 407 -4.19 -2.98 9.32
C GLN A 407 -2.81 -2.44 8.98
N VAL A 408 -2.27 -1.54 9.79
CA VAL A 408 -0.90 -1.04 9.65
C VAL A 408 0.10 -2.20 9.72
N LEU A 409 -0.05 -3.11 10.69
CA LEU A 409 0.82 -4.29 10.80
C LEU A 409 0.68 -5.22 9.59
N ALA A 410 -0.55 -5.48 9.12
CA ALA A 410 -0.79 -6.32 7.96
C ALA A 410 -0.13 -5.72 6.71
N MET A 411 -0.28 -4.41 6.51
CA MET A 411 0.32 -3.71 5.38
C MET A 411 1.85 -3.70 5.46
N LEU A 412 2.44 -3.43 6.63
CA LEU A 412 3.90 -3.49 6.82
C LEU A 412 4.44 -4.90 6.56
N GLN A 413 3.67 -5.94 6.92
CA GLN A 413 4.02 -7.33 6.62
C GLN A 413 3.96 -7.61 5.10
N GLU A 414 2.96 -7.09 4.39
CA GLU A 414 2.89 -7.18 2.92
C GLU A 414 4.07 -6.48 2.24
N LEU A 415 4.54 -5.38 2.85
CA LEU A 415 5.72 -4.65 2.42
C LEU A 415 7.04 -5.32 2.86
N GLU A 416 6.98 -6.54 3.41
CA GLU A 416 8.13 -7.32 3.91
C GLU A 416 8.99 -6.57 4.96
N GLN A 417 8.43 -5.54 5.62
CA GLN A 417 9.11 -4.78 6.66
C GLN A 417 9.09 -5.57 7.98
N PRO A 418 10.23 -5.77 8.67
CA PRO A 418 10.23 -6.33 10.02
C PRO A 418 9.41 -5.47 10.98
N VAL A 419 8.48 -6.08 11.71
CA VAL A 419 7.55 -5.37 12.59
C VAL A 419 7.45 -6.00 13.97
N VAL A 420 7.07 -5.19 14.95
CA VAL A 420 6.72 -5.61 16.31
C VAL A 420 5.42 -4.93 16.70
N GLY A 421 4.45 -5.68 17.19
CA GLY A 421 3.22 -5.14 17.74
C GLY A 421 3.28 -5.03 19.26
N ILE A 422 2.76 -3.94 19.82
CA ILE A 422 2.59 -3.74 21.28
C ILE A 422 1.11 -3.52 21.56
N ALA A 423 0.56 -4.29 22.49
CA ALA A 423 -0.82 -4.14 22.96
C ALA A 423 -0.93 -4.29 24.47
N PRO A 424 -1.80 -3.52 25.16
CA PRO A 424 -2.03 -3.68 26.60
C PRO A 424 -2.54 -5.07 26.96
N GLN A 425 -3.38 -5.65 26.10
CA GLN A 425 -3.96 -6.99 26.25
C GLN A 425 -3.58 -7.86 25.04
N ALA A 426 -3.43 -9.16 25.29
CA ALA A 426 -3.15 -10.11 24.22
C ALA A 426 -4.37 -10.16 23.26
N PRO A 427 -4.20 -9.87 21.98
CA PRO A 427 -5.25 -10.15 21.00
C PRO A 427 -5.44 -11.66 20.87
N ASP A 428 -6.56 -12.08 20.27
CA ASP A 428 -6.84 -13.48 19.99
C ASP A 428 -5.66 -14.15 19.28
N ALA A 429 -5.41 -15.42 19.61
CA ALA A 429 -4.23 -16.16 19.13
C ALA A 429 -4.12 -16.20 17.59
N ASP A 430 -5.26 -16.17 16.89
CA ASP A 430 -5.34 -16.21 15.43
C ASP A 430 -5.06 -14.86 14.77
N VAL A 431 -4.96 -13.78 15.56
CA VAL A 431 -4.69 -12.43 15.04
C VAL A 431 -3.19 -12.25 14.83
N LEU A 432 -2.78 -12.08 13.57
CA LEU A 432 -1.40 -11.81 13.14
C LEU A 432 -0.37 -12.82 13.70
N PRO A 433 -0.52 -14.13 13.44
CA PRO A 433 0.31 -15.18 14.08
C PRO A 433 1.79 -15.09 13.67
N LYS A 434 2.11 -14.45 12.56
CA LYS A 434 3.48 -14.29 12.03
C LYS A 434 4.21 -13.05 12.54
N ILE A 435 3.62 -12.27 13.44
CA ILE A 435 4.19 -11.02 13.95
C ILE A 435 4.54 -11.19 15.42
N PRO A 436 5.74 -10.76 15.87
CA PRO A 436 6.07 -10.70 17.29
C PRO A 436 5.15 -9.70 17.99
N LEU A 437 4.51 -10.13 19.06
CA LEU A 437 3.64 -9.30 19.88
C LEU A 437 4.15 -9.24 21.31
N LEU A 438 4.22 -8.03 21.83
CA LEU A 438 4.52 -7.76 23.22
C LEU A 438 3.24 -7.26 23.91
N THR A 439 2.92 -7.83 25.08
CA THR A 439 1.70 -7.51 25.81
C THR A 439 2.01 -7.02 27.22
N GLY A 440 1.12 -6.21 27.79
CA GLY A 440 1.23 -5.64 29.12
C GLY A 440 1.47 -4.15 29.11
N ASP A 441 2.22 -3.65 30.10
CA ASP A 441 2.56 -2.22 30.17
C ASP A 441 3.35 -1.80 28.93
N VAL A 442 2.83 -0.76 28.24
CA VAL A 442 3.38 -0.29 26.96
C VAL A 442 4.80 0.23 27.12
N THR A 443 5.07 0.95 28.22
CA THR A 443 6.41 1.52 28.50
C THR A 443 7.46 0.43 28.69
N ALA A 444 7.12 -0.61 29.47
CA ALA A 444 8.00 -1.76 29.65
C ALA A 444 8.15 -2.61 28.37
N ALA A 445 7.10 -2.68 27.55
CA ALA A 445 7.13 -3.38 26.27
C ALA A 445 8.02 -2.68 25.23
N LEU A 446 8.08 -1.35 25.22
CA LEU A 446 8.98 -0.58 24.35
C LEU A 446 10.46 -0.92 24.56
N ALA A 447 10.88 -1.13 25.79
CA ALA A 447 12.25 -1.57 26.09
C ALA A 447 12.53 -2.97 25.53
N LYS A 448 11.54 -3.89 25.57
CA LYS A 448 11.64 -5.25 25.04
C LYS A 448 11.51 -5.29 23.52
N ALA A 449 10.96 -4.25 22.91
CA ALA A 449 10.81 -4.11 21.47
C ALA A 449 12.09 -3.67 20.76
N ASN A 450 13.25 -3.58 21.42
CA ASN A 450 14.52 -3.09 20.88
C ASN A 450 14.40 -1.69 20.25
N LEU A 451 13.68 -0.78 20.92
CA LEU A 451 13.37 0.55 20.38
C LEU A 451 14.62 1.36 19.99
N THR A 452 15.74 1.16 20.69
CA THR A 452 17.02 1.84 20.40
C THR A 452 17.57 1.56 19.00
N THR A 453 17.14 0.47 18.38
CA THR A 453 17.55 0.04 17.03
C THR A 453 16.37 0.01 16.05
N ALA A 454 15.18 0.43 16.49
CA ALA A 454 14.00 0.53 15.65
C ALA A 454 14.14 1.67 14.63
N LYS A 455 13.63 1.45 13.42
CA LYS A 455 13.56 2.46 12.36
C LYS A 455 12.48 3.50 12.64
N SER A 456 11.31 3.05 13.10
CA SER A 456 10.17 3.93 13.37
C SER A 456 9.21 3.35 14.41
N VAL A 457 8.43 4.23 15.01
CA VAL A 457 7.34 3.91 15.94
C VAL A 457 6.04 4.50 15.41
N ILE A 458 4.97 3.73 15.42
CA ILE A 458 3.65 4.15 15.00
C ILE A 458 2.69 4.01 16.18
N ALA A 459 2.18 5.13 16.69
CA ALA A 459 1.22 5.20 17.78
C ALA A 459 -0.19 5.47 17.23
N VAL A 460 -1.10 4.49 17.35
CA VAL A 460 -2.41 4.51 16.68
C VAL A 460 -3.58 4.10 17.59
N SER A 461 -3.52 4.49 18.86
CA SER A 461 -4.66 4.33 19.78
C SER A 461 -5.84 5.22 19.38
N GLU A 462 -6.95 5.05 20.07
CA GLU A 462 -8.11 5.95 19.96
C GLU A 462 -7.94 7.24 20.81
N ASP A 463 -6.93 7.30 21.65
CA ASP A 463 -6.59 8.46 22.49
C ASP A 463 -5.39 9.21 21.91
N GLU A 464 -5.61 10.43 21.44
CA GLU A 464 -4.59 11.30 20.83
C GLU A 464 -3.46 11.64 21.79
N ILE A 465 -3.80 11.84 23.07
CA ILE A 465 -2.82 12.22 24.10
C ILE A 465 -1.88 11.04 24.38
N GLN A 466 -2.43 9.81 24.45
CA GLN A 466 -1.60 8.62 24.57
C GLN A 466 -0.69 8.43 23.35
N ASN A 467 -1.19 8.70 22.13
CA ASN A 467 -0.38 8.61 20.93
C ASN A 467 0.79 9.61 20.97
N LEU A 468 0.51 10.85 21.40
CA LEU A 468 1.53 11.88 21.56
C LEU A 468 2.56 11.48 22.63
N GLU A 469 2.10 11.01 23.80
CA GLU A 469 2.98 10.55 24.88
C GLU A 469 3.95 9.45 24.40
N MET A 470 3.44 8.47 23.67
CA MET A 470 4.27 7.37 23.12
C MET A 470 5.25 7.86 22.07
N GLY A 471 4.85 8.79 21.21
CA GLY A 471 5.75 9.41 20.22
C GLY A 471 6.90 10.17 20.87
N LEU A 472 6.60 10.96 21.91
CA LEU A 472 7.59 11.69 22.69
C LEU A 472 8.53 10.75 23.47
N LEU A 473 7.99 9.70 24.07
CA LEU A 473 8.77 8.68 24.77
C LEU A 473 9.70 7.94 23.81
N ALA A 474 9.20 7.57 22.64
CA ALA A 474 9.98 6.91 21.59
C ALA A 474 11.16 7.79 21.14
N HIS A 475 10.91 9.05 20.86
CA HIS A 475 11.96 10.01 20.49
C HIS A 475 13.00 10.21 21.59
N ARG A 476 12.58 10.25 22.85
CA ARG A 476 13.51 10.33 23.99
C ARG A 476 14.44 9.13 24.09
N LEU A 477 13.93 7.92 23.81
CA LEU A 477 14.70 6.67 23.88
C LEU A 477 15.58 6.47 22.64
N ASN A 478 15.10 6.89 21.47
CA ASN A 478 15.83 6.83 20.22
C ASN A 478 15.53 8.09 19.37
N PRO A 479 16.38 9.13 19.43
CA PRO A 479 16.21 10.37 18.67
C PRO A 479 16.24 10.18 17.13
N HIS A 480 16.78 9.06 16.64
CA HIS A 480 16.81 8.74 15.21
C HIS A 480 15.57 7.96 14.74
N CYS A 481 14.75 7.49 15.68
CA CYS A 481 13.52 6.79 15.38
C CYS A 481 12.44 7.78 14.92
N ARG A 482 11.83 7.52 13.77
CA ARG A 482 10.69 8.31 13.31
C ARG A 482 9.48 8.01 14.17
N ALA A 483 8.82 9.03 14.68
CA ALA A 483 7.57 8.91 15.41
C ALA A 483 6.40 9.26 14.49
N ILE A 484 5.50 8.32 14.24
CA ILE A 484 4.26 8.51 13.51
C ILE A 484 3.11 8.51 14.51
N ILE A 485 2.38 9.60 14.57
CA ILE A 485 1.38 9.88 15.62
C ILE A 485 0.01 10.07 14.97
N ARG A 486 -0.95 9.27 15.38
CA ARG A 486 -2.34 9.42 14.96
C ARG A 486 -3.06 10.45 15.80
N THR A 487 -3.82 11.31 15.12
CA THR A 487 -4.74 12.27 15.70
C THR A 487 -6.10 12.21 15.01
N TYR A 488 -7.07 12.94 15.52
CA TYR A 488 -8.42 13.05 14.95
C TYR A 488 -8.81 14.49 14.63
N ASP A 489 -8.28 15.45 15.40
CA ASP A 489 -8.51 16.88 15.24
C ASP A 489 -7.41 17.53 14.42
N GLN A 490 -7.77 18.25 13.36
CA GLN A 490 -6.78 18.88 12.46
C GLN A 490 -6.02 20.01 13.14
N GLN A 491 -6.69 20.84 13.96
CA GLN A 491 -6.00 21.93 14.68
C GLN A 491 -4.99 21.38 15.68
N PHE A 492 -5.36 20.30 16.38
CA PHE A 492 -4.44 19.62 17.29
C PHE A 492 -3.26 19.05 16.53
N THR A 493 -3.52 18.41 15.36
CA THR A 493 -2.49 17.90 14.46
C THR A 493 -1.49 18.96 14.07
N ASP A 494 -1.96 20.11 13.59
CA ASP A 494 -1.11 21.21 13.11
C ASP A 494 -0.26 21.81 14.24
N ARG A 495 -0.84 21.97 15.43
CA ARG A 495 -0.11 22.46 16.62
C ARG A 495 0.98 21.50 17.06
N VAL A 496 0.67 20.18 17.11
CA VAL A 496 1.64 19.16 17.50
C VAL A 496 2.75 19.07 16.45
N ALA A 497 2.43 19.08 15.16
CA ALA A 497 3.43 19.05 14.09
C ALA A 497 4.35 20.30 14.11
N GLN A 498 3.81 21.47 14.44
CA GLN A 498 4.59 22.70 14.56
C GLN A 498 5.55 22.67 15.75
N ILE A 499 5.14 22.10 16.89
CA ILE A 499 5.94 22.05 18.12
C ILE A 499 6.97 20.90 18.06
N PHE A 500 6.61 19.78 17.44
CA PHE A 500 7.43 18.56 17.39
C PHE A 500 7.78 18.16 15.96
N PRO A 501 8.68 18.86 15.28
CA PRO A 501 9.01 18.63 13.86
C PRO A 501 9.68 17.27 13.58
N PHE A 502 10.13 16.54 14.61
CA PHE A 502 10.65 15.18 14.47
C PHE A 502 9.53 14.13 14.30
N ALA A 503 8.28 14.48 14.61
CA ALA A 503 7.14 13.57 14.53
C ALA A 503 6.32 13.85 13.27
N GLN A 504 5.93 12.78 12.59
CA GLN A 504 4.93 12.84 11.54
C GLN A 504 3.55 12.66 12.18
N VAL A 505 2.80 13.74 12.28
CA VAL A 505 1.47 13.74 12.88
C VAL A 505 0.42 13.69 11.77
N LEU A 506 -0.50 12.74 11.83
CA LEU A 506 -1.46 12.48 10.78
C LEU A 506 -2.88 12.46 11.34
N CYS A 507 -3.74 13.33 10.82
CA CYS A 507 -5.16 13.39 11.17
C CYS A 507 -5.98 12.33 10.39
N SER A 508 -6.49 11.31 11.10
CA SER A 508 -7.29 10.25 10.49
C SER A 508 -8.55 10.76 9.81
N SER A 509 -9.22 11.75 10.42
CA SER A 509 -10.47 12.31 9.91
C SER A 509 -10.26 13.09 8.63
N ALA A 510 -9.22 13.92 8.57
CA ALA A 510 -8.88 14.70 7.39
C ALA A 510 -8.49 13.79 6.21
N LEU A 511 -7.63 12.79 6.47
CA LEU A 511 -7.21 11.81 5.45
C LEU A 511 -8.40 11.06 4.83
N SER A 512 -9.37 10.68 5.67
CA SER A 512 -10.53 9.91 5.19
C SER A 512 -11.57 10.78 4.48
N ALA A 513 -11.77 12.02 4.93
CA ALA A 513 -12.81 12.91 4.44
C ALA A 513 -12.75 13.17 2.93
N GLU A 514 -11.55 13.19 2.35
CA GLU A 514 -11.37 13.39 0.91
C GLU A 514 -11.94 12.22 0.09
N ALA A 515 -11.81 10.98 0.58
CA ALA A 515 -12.41 9.82 -0.07
C ALA A 515 -13.95 9.85 0.03
N PHE A 516 -14.49 10.28 1.17
CA PHE A 516 -15.93 10.47 1.34
C PHE A 516 -16.46 11.55 0.40
N ALA A 517 -15.77 12.67 0.30
CA ALA A 517 -16.15 13.76 -0.61
C ALA A 517 -16.08 13.31 -2.08
N GLY A 518 -14.99 12.66 -2.50
CA GLY A 518 -14.86 12.12 -3.86
C GLY A 518 -15.98 11.14 -4.19
N ALA A 519 -16.28 10.21 -3.27
CA ALA A 519 -17.36 9.24 -3.45
C ALA A 519 -18.75 9.90 -3.59
N ALA A 520 -18.98 11.05 -2.99
CA ALA A 520 -20.24 11.78 -3.11
C ALA A 520 -20.51 12.29 -4.54
N PHE A 521 -19.46 12.48 -5.33
CA PHE A 521 -19.58 12.85 -6.75
C PHE A 521 -19.84 11.68 -7.70
N GLY A 522 -19.79 10.45 -7.23
CA GLY A 522 -19.99 9.26 -8.05
C GLY A 522 -18.74 8.41 -8.22
N GLU A 523 -17.62 8.87 -7.69
CA GLU A 523 -16.33 8.21 -7.83
C GLU A 523 -16.24 6.92 -7.01
N HIS A 524 -15.66 5.88 -7.59
CA HIS A 524 -15.29 4.69 -6.86
C HIS A 524 -13.84 4.80 -6.39
N VAL A 525 -13.65 5.26 -5.15
CA VAL A 525 -12.32 5.44 -4.55
C VAL A 525 -11.79 4.11 -4.05
N ILE A 526 -10.67 3.64 -4.64
CA ILE A 526 -9.99 2.40 -4.29
C ILE A 526 -8.95 2.65 -3.18
N GLY A 527 -8.29 3.81 -3.21
CA GLY A 527 -7.24 4.17 -2.27
C GLY A 527 -6.87 5.64 -2.36
N LEU A 528 -5.99 6.07 -1.46
CA LEU A 528 -5.48 7.44 -1.44
C LEU A 528 -4.06 7.48 -0.88
N PHE A 529 -3.32 8.53 -1.23
CA PHE A 529 -2.01 8.85 -0.64
C PHE A 529 -1.77 10.36 -0.68
N ARG A 530 -0.85 10.83 0.19
CA ARG A 530 -0.46 12.25 0.23
C ARG A 530 0.73 12.49 -0.69
N LEU A 531 0.62 13.50 -1.52
CA LEU A 531 1.68 14.02 -2.36
C LEU A 531 1.87 15.50 -2.02
N TYR A 532 2.92 15.83 -1.28
CA TYR A 532 3.13 17.15 -0.65
C TYR A 532 1.93 17.54 0.24
N ASP A 533 1.27 18.64 -0.06
CA ASP A 533 0.10 19.18 0.63
C ASP A 533 -1.25 18.68 0.06
N GLN A 534 -1.23 17.91 -1.05
CA GLN A 534 -2.42 17.40 -1.70
C GLN A 534 -2.63 15.90 -1.46
N THR A 535 -3.88 15.48 -1.40
CA THR A 535 -4.25 14.07 -1.49
C THR A 535 -4.51 13.70 -2.94
N VAL A 536 -3.92 12.59 -3.35
CA VAL A 536 -4.18 11.93 -4.63
C VAL A 536 -5.06 10.73 -4.38
N LEU A 537 -6.19 10.68 -5.05
CA LEU A 537 -7.16 9.60 -5.01
C LEU A 537 -6.90 8.61 -6.15
N VAL A 538 -7.02 7.33 -5.85
CA VAL A 538 -7.06 6.25 -6.84
C VAL A 538 -8.52 5.98 -7.13
N THR A 539 -9.02 6.42 -8.27
CA THR A 539 -10.44 6.36 -8.62
C THR A 539 -10.69 5.48 -9.83
N GLN A 540 -11.75 4.68 -9.77
CA GLN A 540 -12.21 3.84 -10.85
C GLN A 540 -13.48 4.40 -11.47
N TYR A 541 -13.51 4.42 -12.80
CA TYR A 541 -14.66 4.77 -13.63
C TYR A 541 -15.13 3.57 -14.43
N GLU A 542 -16.45 3.38 -14.49
CA GLU A 542 -17.11 2.50 -15.44
C GLU A 542 -17.85 3.36 -16.44
N LEU A 543 -17.38 3.36 -17.68
CA LEU A 543 -17.83 4.31 -18.69
C LEU A 543 -19.18 3.90 -19.28
N GLU A 544 -20.16 4.78 -19.19
CA GLU A 544 -21.46 4.60 -19.79
C GLU A 544 -21.58 5.38 -21.12
N THR A 545 -22.64 5.05 -21.87
CA THR A 545 -22.94 5.78 -23.11
C THR A 545 -23.34 7.21 -22.78
N GLY A 546 -22.59 8.21 -23.25
CA GLY A 546 -22.85 9.62 -23.01
C GLY A 546 -21.99 10.26 -21.91
N ASP A 547 -21.13 9.48 -21.24
CA ASP A 547 -20.16 10.02 -20.29
C ASP A 547 -19.17 10.97 -20.98
N SER A 548 -18.71 11.97 -20.23
CA SER A 548 -17.77 13.01 -20.71
C SER A 548 -16.41 12.45 -21.17
N LEU A 549 -16.04 11.27 -20.67
CA LEU A 549 -14.80 10.57 -21.00
C LEU A 549 -14.94 9.71 -22.26
N THR A 550 -16.15 9.30 -22.63
CA THR A 550 -16.40 8.41 -23.76
C THR A 550 -16.03 9.06 -25.11
N GLY A 551 -15.29 8.30 -25.93
CA GLY A 551 -14.83 8.76 -27.25
C GLY A 551 -13.53 9.55 -27.23
N ARG A 552 -12.99 9.91 -26.05
CA ARG A 552 -11.71 10.64 -25.91
C ARG A 552 -10.50 9.72 -25.96
N LEU A 553 -9.36 10.26 -26.37
CA LEU A 553 -8.07 9.61 -26.18
C LEU A 553 -7.67 9.65 -24.70
N LEU A 554 -6.95 8.64 -24.23
CA LEU A 554 -6.40 8.66 -22.87
C LEU A 554 -5.47 9.85 -22.63
N SER A 555 -4.73 10.31 -23.65
CA SER A 555 -3.94 11.55 -23.58
C SER A 555 -4.80 12.80 -23.35
N GLU A 556 -5.98 12.88 -23.99
CA GLU A 556 -6.91 14.00 -23.77
C GLU A 556 -7.47 13.98 -22.34
N VAL A 557 -7.75 12.80 -21.81
CA VAL A 557 -8.20 12.63 -20.43
C VAL A 557 -7.06 12.98 -19.46
N ALA A 558 -5.86 12.46 -19.69
CA ALA A 558 -4.71 12.68 -18.84
C ALA A 558 -4.34 14.17 -18.74
N TYR A 559 -4.09 14.80 -19.85
CA TYR A 559 -3.60 16.19 -19.89
C TYR A 559 -4.72 17.22 -19.79
N GLY A 560 -5.90 16.92 -20.32
CA GLY A 560 -7.05 17.80 -20.25
C GLY A 560 -7.64 17.94 -18.85
N TYR A 561 -7.72 16.85 -18.11
CA TYR A 561 -8.21 16.88 -16.73
C TYR A 561 -7.09 16.89 -15.68
N GLY A 562 -5.83 16.66 -16.06
CA GLY A 562 -4.69 16.56 -15.15
C GLY A 562 -4.79 15.32 -14.25
N VAL A 563 -5.03 14.17 -14.85
CA VAL A 563 -5.12 12.86 -14.16
C VAL A 563 -4.17 11.85 -14.80
N VAL A 564 -3.80 10.82 -14.08
CA VAL A 564 -2.83 9.81 -14.56
C VAL A 564 -3.52 8.46 -14.74
N PRO A 565 -3.75 8.00 -15.98
CA PRO A 565 -4.30 6.68 -16.23
C PRO A 565 -3.33 5.58 -15.81
N LEU A 566 -3.77 4.72 -14.89
CA LEU A 566 -2.98 3.58 -14.39
C LEU A 566 -3.40 2.26 -14.99
N TRP A 567 -4.67 2.08 -15.22
CA TRP A 567 -5.23 0.82 -15.69
C TRP A 567 -6.45 1.05 -16.55
N HIS A 568 -6.56 0.31 -17.65
CA HIS A 568 -7.66 0.39 -18.60
C HIS A 568 -8.04 -1.01 -19.04
N GLN A 569 -9.30 -1.31 -18.98
CA GLN A 569 -9.90 -2.56 -19.45
C GLN A 569 -11.02 -2.27 -20.43
N HIS A 570 -10.87 -2.78 -21.63
CA HIS A 570 -11.93 -2.81 -22.60
C HIS A 570 -12.84 -4.02 -22.34
N GLN A 571 -14.14 -3.89 -22.59
CA GLN A 571 -15.12 -4.92 -22.32
C GLN A 571 -14.70 -6.28 -22.93
N GLY A 572 -14.63 -7.33 -22.09
CA GLY A 572 -14.23 -8.68 -22.51
C GLY A 572 -12.73 -8.89 -22.75
N GLN A 573 -11.87 -7.89 -22.51
CA GLN A 573 -10.42 -8.02 -22.62
C GLN A 573 -9.73 -7.96 -21.24
N PRO A 574 -8.53 -8.54 -21.12
CA PRO A 574 -7.73 -8.36 -19.91
C PRO A 574 -7.34 -6.89 -19.71
N GLY A 575 -7.30 -6.44 -18.47
CA GLY A 575 -6.87 -5.08 -18.14
C GLY A 575 -5.40 -4.83 -18.48
N LYS A 576 -5.08 -3.62 -18.91
CA LYS A 576 -3.73 -3.16 -19.24
C LYS A 576 -3.25 -2.16 -18.19
N ILE A 577 -2.08 -2.46 -17.59
CA ILE A 577 -1.36 -1.56 -16.70
C ILE A 577 -0.67 -0.49 -17.54
N MET A 578 -0.63 0.74 -17.03
CA MET A 578 -0.01 1.89 -17.70
C MET A 578 -0.41 1.93 -19.18
N PRO A 579 -1.72 2.07 -19.49
CA PRO A 579 -2.23 1.97 -20.84
C PRO A 579 -1.58 3.01 -21.75
N SER A 580 -1.57 2.70 -23.07
CA SER A 580 -1.09 3.66 -24.06
C SER A 580 -1.98 4.91 -24.07
N GLU A 581 -1.37 6.06 -24.10
CA GLU A 581 -2.05 7.35 -24.20
C GLU A 581 -2.90 7.49 -25.48
N ASP A 582 -2.63 6.65 -26.50
CA ASP A 582 -3.34 6.64 -27.78
C ASP A 582 -4.63 5.80 -27.76
N ALA A 583 -4.90 5.10 -26.64
CA ALA A 583 -6.13 4.33 -26.51
C ALA A 583 -7.34 5.26 -26.46
N ARG A 584 -8.38 4.93 -27.22
CA ARG A 584 -9.66 5.67 -27.22
C ARG A 584 -10.65 4.95 -26.33
N LEU A 585 -11.25 5.69 -25.43
CA LEU A 585 -12.22 5.19 -24.47
C LEU A 585 -13.57 4.89 -25.15
N GLN A 586 -14.19 3.78 -24.78
CA GLN A 586 -15.47 3.29 -25.30
C GLN A 586 -16.48 3.04 -24.15
N PRO A 587 -17.78 3.06 -24.43
CA PRO A 587 -18.78 2.63 -23.45
C PRO A 587 -18.52 1.20 -22.99
N GLY A 588 -18.64 0.94 -21.68
CA GLY A 588 -18.34 -0.35 -21.05
C GLY A 588 -16.86 -0.55 -20.66
N ASP A 589 -15.99 0.43 -20.94
CA ASP A 589 -14.60 0.40 -20.46
C ASP A 589 -14.54 0.67 -18.96
N ARG A 590 -13.58 0.06 -18.30
CA ARG A 590 -13.17 0.38 -16.92
C ARG A 590 -11.83 1.09 -16.95
N LEU A 591 -11.77 2.26 -16.33
CA LEU A 591 -10.59 3.11 -16.26
C LEU A 591 -10.24 3.40 -14.80
N VAL A 592 -8.98 3.20 -14.41
CA VAL A 592 -8.49 3.65 -13.11
C VAL A 592 -7.44 4.74 -13.32
N VAL A 593 -7.63 5.85 -12.60
CA VAL A 593 -6.76 7.01 -12.67
C VAL A 593 -6.29 7.44 -11.28
N LEU A 594 -5.12 8.08 -11.23
CA LEU A 594 -4.74 8.94 -10.11
C LEU A 594 -5.24 10.35 -10.38
N ALA A 595 -5.93 10.92 -9.44
CA ALA A 595 -6.46 12.27 -9.57
C ALA A 595 -6.37 13.04 -8.24
N THR A 596 -6.02 14.31 -8.33
CA THR A 596 -6.25 15.25 -7.23
C THR A 596 -7.73 15.66 -7.21
N ILE A 597 -8.17 16.23 -6.10
CA ILE A 597 -9.52 16.83 -6.01
C ILE A 597 -9.77 17.80 -7.18
N GLY A 598 -8.77 18.61 -7.53
CA GLY A 598 -8.86 19.52 -8.69
C GLY A 598 -9.04 18.80 -10.03
N GLY A 599 -8.42 17.64 -10.22
CA GLY A 599 -8.59 16.77 -11.39
C GLY A 599 -10.00 16.20 -11.47
N LEU A 600 -10.50 15.64 -10.36
CA LEU A 600 -11.88 15.11 -10.27
C LEU A 600 -12.92 16.19 -10.57
N ARG A 601 -12.74 17.39 -10.00
CA ARG A 601 -13.61 18.54 -10.27
C ARG A 601 -13.65 18.89 -11.76
N ARG A 602 -12.52 18.89 -12.45
CA ARG A 602 -12.48 19.14 -13.89
C ARG A 602 -13.23 18.07 -14.69
N ILE A 603 -13.12 16.80 -14.31
CA ILE A 603 -13.88 15.70 -14.94
C ILE A 603 -15.38 15.94 -14.74
N GLU A 604 -15.80 16.21 -13.52
CA GLU A 604 -17.21 16.43 -13.16
C GLU A 604 -17.82 17.62 -13.92
N GLN A 605 -17.08 18.73 -14.00
CA GLN A 605 -17.49 19.93 -14.72
C GLN A 605 -17.27 19.83 -16.24
N CYS A 606 -16.76 18.72 -16.76
CA CYS A 606 -16.37 18.55 -18.17
C CYS A 606 -15.40 19.65 -18.65
N HIS A 607 -14.60 20.23 -17.74
CA HIS A 607 -13.71 21.35 -18.01
C HIS A 607 -12.31 20.84 -18.37
N LEU A 608 -12.02 20.79 -19.65
CA LEU A 608 -10.70 20.44 -20.18
C LEU A 608 -9.76 21.64 -20.16
N ALA A 609 -8.50 21.41 -19.86
CA ALA A 609 -7.45 22.39 -20.10
C ALA A 609 -7.40 22.78 -21.59
N PRO A 610 -6.97 23.99 -21.94
CA PRO A 610 -6.90 24.43 -23.34
C PRO A 610 -5.84 23.61 -24.10
N GLN A 611 -6.15 23.27 -25.36
CA GLN A 611 -5.21 22.75 -26.34
C GLN A 611 -4.66 23.94 -27.12
N ASP A 612 -3.43 24.32 -26.83
CA ASP A 612 -2.84 25.56 -27.35
C ASP A 612 -1.49 25.37 -28.06
N TRP A 613 -1.03 24.12 -28.11
CA TRP A 613 0.20 23.75 -28.82
C TRP A 613 -0.10 23.27 -30.21
N HIS A 614 0.73 23.69 -31.17
CA HIS A 614 0.66 23.28 -32.55
C HIS A 614 1.91 22.53 -32.98
N VAL A 615 1.81 21.68 -34.00
CA VAL A 615 2.94 20.98 -34.60
C VAL A 615 3.08 21.41 -36.06
N HIS A 616 4.23 21.98 -36.40
CA HIS A 616 4.56 22.34 -37.77
C HIS A 616 5.44 21.22 -38.36
N LEU A 617 4.99 20.65 -39.46
CA LEU A 617 5.69 19.65 -40.23
C LEU A 617 6.33 20.31 -41.46
N GLU A 618 7.62 20.09 -41.65
CA GLU A 618 8.37 20.78 -42.71
C GLU A 618 8.51 19.90 -43.96
N LYS A 619 9.05 18.68 -43.82
CA LYS A 619 9.27 17.76 -44.93
C LYS A 619 9.46 16.32 -44.45
N THR A 620 9.24 15.39 -45.37
CA THR A 620 9.60 13.97 -45.21
C THR A 620 10.96 13.71 -45.87
N PHE A 621 11.77 12.80 -45.31
CA PHE A 621 13.09 12.46 -45.85
C PHE A 621 13.02 11.23 -46.76
N THR A 622 11.99 10.39 -46.65
CA THR A 622 11.78 9.18 -47.43
C THR A 622 10.32 9.05 -47.88
N ALA A 623 10.05 8.27 -48.93
CA ALA A 623 8.69 8.03 -49.39
C ALA A 623 7.83 7.30 -48.35
N ASN A 624 8.43 6.40 -47.56
CA ASN A 624 7.73 5.68 -46.49
C ASN A 624 7.39 6.62 -45.33
N ALA A 625 8.21 7.65 -45.05
CA ALA A 625 7.97 8.62 -44.00
C ALA A 625 6.62 9.37 -44.16
N LEU A 626 6.08 9.47 -45.37
CA LEU A 626 4.77 10.04 -45.58
C LEU A 626 3.66 9.17 -44.97
N PHE A 627 3.74 7.86 -45.11
CA PHE A 627 2.75 6.90 -44.60
C PHE A 627 2.92 6.70 -43.09
N ASP A 628 4.16 6.53 -42.65
CA ASP A 628 4.49 6.34 -41.23
C ASP A 628 4.16 7.61 -40.43
N GLY A 629 4.51 8.77 -40.96
CA GLY A 629 4.16 10.06 -40.36
C GLY A 629 2.65 10.31 -40.26
N ALA A 630 1.89 9.93 -41.33
CA ALA A 630 0.43 10.04 -41.29
C ALA A 630 -0.18 9.11 -40.23
N ALA A 631 0.37 7.90 -40.04
CA ALA A 631 -0.07 6.98 -39.01
C ALA A 631 0.22 7.51 -37.61
N GLU A 632 1.40 8.13 -37.38
CA GLU A 632 1.73 8.75 -36.11
C GLU A 632 0.85 9.97 -35.79
N VAL A 633 0.58 10.83 -36.79
CA VAL A 633 -0.36 11.95 -36.65
C VAL A 633 -1.76 11.46 -36.27
N ALA A 634 -2.26 10.44 -37.00
CA ALA A 634 -3.58 9.88 -36.71
C ALA A 634 -3.68 9.31 -35.30
N ARG A 635 -2.63 8.58 -34.88
CA ARG A 635 -2.58 7.90 -33.60
C ARG A 635 -2.47 8.84 -32.41
N VAL A 636 -1.55 9.81 -32.45
CA VAL A 636 -1.25 10.69 -31.31
C VAL A 636 -2.23 11.86 -31.22
N ALA A 637 -2.57 12.48 -32.36
CA ALA A 637 -3.48 13.61 -32.40
C ALA A 637 -4.96 13.22 -32.51
N GLY A 638 -5.26 11.90 -32.62
CA GLY A 638 -6.63 11.44 -32.86
C GLY A 638 -7.22 11.89 -34.20
N TYR A 639 -6.37 12.36 -35.12
CA TYR A 639 -6.76 12.90 -36.40
C TYR A 639 -7.14 11.76 -37.39
N PRO A 640 -8.19 11.91 -38.20
CA PRO A 640 -8.59 10.85 -39.14
C PRO A 640 -7.43 10.48 -40.08
N LEU A 641 -7.13 9.18 -40.22
CA LEU A 641 -5.98 8.71 -41.02
C LEU A 641 -6.00 9.17 -42.48
N GLY A 642 -7.18 9.26 -43.09
CA GLY A 642 -7.34 9.80 -44.45
C GLY A 642 -6.90 11.26 -44.54
N ALA A 643 -7.41 12.10 -43.64
CA ALA A 643 -7.04 13.50 -43.55
C ALA A 643 -5.57 13.70 -43.18
N ALA A 644 -5.00 12.83 -42.34
CA ALA A 644 -3.57 12.86 -42.01
C ALA A 644 -2.71 12.56 -43.26
N ARG A 645 -3.10 11.63 -44.11
CA ARG A 645 -2.41 11.35 -45.37
C ARG A 645 -2.48 12.52 -46.34
N GLU A 646 -3.64 13.11 -46.49
CA GLU A 646 -3.81 14.33 -47.31
C GLU A 646 -2.96 15.50 -46.83
N PHE A 647 -2.93 15.73 -45.52
CA PHE A 647 -2.07 16.73 -44.92
C PHE A 647 -0.59 16.45 -45.14
N MET A 648 -0.14 15.22 -44.93
CA MET A 648 1.26 14.82 -45.17
C MET A 648 1.69 14.96 -46.60
N ALA A 649 0.79 14.85 -47.59
CA ALA A 649 1.09 15.02 -49.01
C ALA A 649 1.24 16.53 -49.40
N GLN A 650 0.81 17.46 -48.54
CA GLN A 650 0.81 18.90 -48.76
C GLN A 650 1.86 19.65 -47.94
N LEU A 651 2.85 18.96 -47.37
CA LEU A 651 3.90 19.59 -46.55
C LEU A 651 4.72 20.62 -47.39
N PRO A 652 5.21 21.73 -46.75
CA PRO A 652 5.15 22.03 -45.30
C PRO A 652 3.80 22.60 -44.85
N GLY A 653 3.45 22.38 -43.57
CA GLY A 653 2.20 22.89 -43.02
C GLY A 653 2.08 22.78 -41.51
N LEU A 654 1.14 23.54 -40.97
CA LEU A 654 0.75 23.48 -39.58
C LEU A 654 -0.36 22.44 -39.40
N LEU A 655 -0.19 21.51 -38.44
CA LEU A 655 -1.25 20.54 -38.16
C LEU A 655 -2.53 21.26 -37.74
N PRO A 656 -3.68 20.97 -38.39
CA PRO A 656 -4.91 21.78 -38.18
C PRO A 656 -5.59 21.52 -36.82
N VAL A 657 -5.08 20.52 -36.04
CA VAL A 657 -5.61 20.20 -34.72
C VAL A 657 -4.63 20.69 -33.65
N PRO A 658 -5.08 21.54 -32.72
CA PRO A 658 -4.28 21.92 -31.55
C PRO A 658 -4.14 20.73 -30.58
N LEU A 659 -3.03 20.67 -29.86
CA LEU A 659 -2.67 19.58 -28.97
C LEU A 659 -2.32 20.10 -27.58
N TYR A 660 -2.28 19.20 -26.60
CA TYR A 660 -1.63 19.47 -25.33
C TYR A 660 -0.10 19.44 -25.51
N ARG A 661 0.62 20.17 -24.67
CA ARG A 661 2.08 20.26 -24.72
C ARG A 661 2.76 18.89 -24.82
N HIS A 662 2.40 17.95 -23.94
CA HIS A 662 2.97 16.58 -23.92
C HIS A 662 2.68 15.81 -25.21
N GLN A 663 1.45 15.94 -25.75
CA GLN A 663 1.09 15.33 -27.04
C GLN A 663 1.91 15.92 -28.20
N ALA A 664 2.04 17.23 -28.26
CA ALA A 664 2.78 17.92 -29.31
C ALA A 664 4.27 17.52 -29.30
N LEU A 665 4.92 17.54 -28.15
CA LEU A 665 6.32 17.14 -28.00
C LEU A 665 6.51 15.64 -28.30
N ARG A 666 5.58 14.77 -27.86
CA ARG A 666 5.59 13.35 -28.17
C ARG A 666 5.42 13.10 -29.67
N LEU A 667 4.47 13.79 -30.31
CA LEU A 667 4.25 13.68 -31.76
C LEU A 667 5.49 14.09 -32.53
N VAL A 668 6.15 15.18 -32.18
CA VAL A 668 7.39 15.64 -32.83
C VAL A 668 8.50 14.56 -32.71
N ARG A 669 8.70 13.98 -31.52
CA ARG A 669 9.69 12.90 -31.34
C ARG A 669 9.39 11.68 -32.22
N LEU A 670 8.14 11.27 -32.33
CA LEU A 670 7.72 10.14 -33.15
C LEU A 670 7.86 10.44 -34.65
N LEU A 671 7.49 11.65 -35.07
CA LEU A 671 7.69 12.10 -36.45
C LEU A 671 9.17 12.14 -36.85
N ILE A 672 10.05 12.61 -35.96
CA ILE A 672 11.51 12.56 -36.20
C ILE A 672 12.00 11.12 -36.37
N ARG A 673 11.51 10.18 -35.55
CA ARG A 673 11.82 8.74 -35.70
C ARG A 673 11.28 8.16 -37.01
N ALA A 674 10.11 8.62 -37.46
CA ALA A 674 9.53 8.30 -38.74
C ALA A 674 10.16 9.09 -39.92
N GLN A 675 11.30 9.74 -39.70
CA GLN A 675 12.03 10.54 -40.70
C GLN A 675 11.19 11.69 -41.31
N VAL A 676 10.38 12.33 -40.50
CA VAL A 676 9.65 13.55 -40.80
C VAL A 676 10.25 14.69 -39.97
N LYS A 677 10.63 15.80 -40.62
CA LYS A 677 11.09 16.99 -39.92
C LYS A 677 9.88 17.77 -39.42
N ALA A 678 9.77 17.87 -38.09
CA ALA A 678 8.68 18.57 -37.40
C ALA A 678 9.19 19.35 -36.20
N ARG A 679 8.42 20.37 -35.77
CA ARG A 679 8.69 21.14 -34.55
C ARG A 679 7.37 21.47 -33.84
N ALA A 680 7.42 21.52 -32.51
CA ALA A 680 6.31 22.01 -31.70
C ALA A 680 6.36 23.55 -31.63
N ILE A 681 5.21 24.19 -31.67
CA ILE A 681 5.05 25.61 -31.55
C ILE A 681 4.22 25.87 -30.28
N ALA A 682 4.83 26.59 -29.34
CA ALA A 682 4.17 27.02 -28.12
C ALA A 682 3.09 28.11 -28.41
N PRO A 683 2.07 28.24 -27.55
CA PRO A 683 1.12 29.33 -27.65
C PRO A 683 1.86 30.65 -27.58
N GLN A 684 1.46 31.62 -28.45
CA GLN A 684 1.96 32.98 -28.33
C GLN A 684 1.34 33.60 -27.08
N VAL A 685 2.17 33.91 -26.09
CA VAL A 685 1.76 34.76 -24.97
C VAL A 685 1.40 36.10 -25.59
N THR A 686 0.10 36.41 -25.70
CA THR A 686 -0.36 37.75 -26.07
C THR A 686 0.05 38.65 -24.93
N GLY A 687 1.24 39.26 -25.09
CA GLY A 687 1.81 40.21 -24.14
C GLY A 687 0.87 41.40 -23.95
N SER A 688 0.88 41.92 -22.75
CA SER A 688 0.38 43.25 -22.42
C SER A 688 0.87 44.26 -23.45
N PRO A 689 0.05 45.26 -23.86
CA PRO A 689 0.49 46.23 -24.84
C PRO A 689 1.73 46.94 -24.30
N LEU A 690 2.81 46.81 -25.05
CA LEU A 690 3.98 47.66 -24.91
C LEU A 690 3.51 49.11 -24.96
N THR A 691 3.50 49.78 -23.82
CA THR A 691 3.45 51.22 -23.76
C THR A 691 4.71 51.73 -24.46
N ASP A 692 4.53 52.27 -25.65
CA ASP A 692 5.52 53.09 -26.35
C ASP A 692 6.09 54.13 -25.39
N ARG A 693 7.34 53.96 -25.00
CA ARG A 693 8.15 55.06 -24.48
C ARG A 693 8.82 55.73 -25.68
N PRO A 694 8.57 57.02 -25.88
CA PRO A 694 9.28 57.75 -26.93
C PRO A 694 10.77 57.85 -26.54
N THR A 695 11.59 57.48 -27.49
CA THR A 695 13.03 57.76 -27.53
C THR A 695 13.26 59.28 -27.43
N SER A 696 13.83 59.72 -26.30
CA SER A 696 14.40 61.06 -26.20
C SER A 696 15.89 60.97 -26.43
N GLU A 697 16.27 61.75 -27.44
CA GLU A 697 17.64 61.98 -27.91
C GLU A 697 18.64 62.38 -26.83
N SER A 698 19.81 61.88 -27.04
CA SER A 698 21.08 62.27 -26.39
C SER A 698 21.38 63.79 -26.53
N THR A 699 21.66 64.42 -25.41
CA THR A 699 22.55 65.60 -25.40
C THR A 699 23.59 65.46 -24.29
N GLU A 700 24.80 65.41 -24.74
CA GLU A 700 26.02 65.55 -23.93
C GLU A 700 26.08 66.92 -23.25
N SER A 701 26.47 67.00 -22.00
CA SER A 701 27.29 68.11 -21.51
C SER A 701 28.01 67.73 -20.22
N HIS A 702 29.31 67.93 -20.30
CA HIS A 702 30.36 67.98 -19.28
C HIS A 702 29.97 68.63 -17.95
N SER A 703 30.41 68.09 -16.85
CA SER A 703 31.42 68.71 -15.95
C SER A 703 31.44 67.98 -14.58
N SER A 704 32.62 67.54 -14.23
CA SER A 704 33.09 67.28 -12.85
C SER A 704 33.41 68.63 -12.17
N PRO A 705 33.87 68.65 -10.86
CA PRO A 705 33.75 67.77 -9.69
C PRO A 705 33.49 68.55 -8.38
N LEU A 706 33.60 67.87 -7.25
CA LEU A 706 33.87 68.37 -5.88
C LEU A 706 32.66 68.45 -4.90
N GLY A 707 32.87 67.76 -3.76
CA GLY A 707 32.19 67.89 -2.50
C GLY A 707 31.94 66.58 -1.78
#